data_700b820e25886f4b3f51f0c84e4081db
#
_entry.id   700b820e25886f4b3f51f0c84e4081db
#
_cell.length_a   1.000
_cell.length_b   1.000
_cell.length_c   1.000
_cell.angle_alpha   90.00
_cell.angle_beta   90.00
_cell.angle_gamma   90.00
#
_symmetry.space_group_name_H-M   'P 1'
#
loop_
_entity.id
_entity.type
_entity.pdbx_description
1 polymer ?
#
loop_
_entity_poly.entity_id
_entity_poly.type
_entity_poly.pdbx_seq_one_letter_code
_entity_poly.pdbx_strand_id
1 'polypeptide(L)'
;MDTQVSSTTNIRPSEPMDKPDKKSTLAFNLSEANIAQKLGEDELTTIGMECKAGFDADLQSRDEWEKDLDEWTKLAMQVRESKSTPWTNASNVKYPLLSTASMQFNARAYPSLVPADGKIVKGKTIGKDPTGEKGLKADRVATYMSYQFMHEMEGWDEDMDKLLIMLPIVGTVFKKTYWCGASKGIVSELVLPKNLIVNNWAANLETAERVSEVIEMSQRIFEERKRQGLFLDVDLGAPTHEMPRTTTQDAPSRIDETTPYILIEQHTFLDLDDDGYKEPYVVIFHKTTGKVLRISPRYEVDGIQLDEKGEITSIEPVQFYTKYSFVPNPDGSFYDIGFGVLLGPINEAVNTLINQLVDSGTLNNLQSGFIGKGLRLKVGDEKFKPGEWKPVASSGSDLKSQIVPLPSKEPSDVLFQLMGSLISSGKELASVAEIFVGKMPGQNTPATTTMATIEQGMKVFTAVYKRIYRALDKEFKKVYKLNGVYLNPETYTNVLDIPVGPEDFDSSNYDVCPGADPTAMSSTERLMKAQGLMEMLPVFGPMMNPVEVMQRVLQAQEQPNWEVLVNPQVAQTGQPPEPPPDPKLMAIQAKAQTDQAKIQMDQQNQQFEQALKERDQQFTMAMEAAKQHQEAQHAQVMLAIEAQSKALQARLDLAGTAQKVQAEGIQHKQKIQQSAESHQQKLTQQKQIKRENTKTSSTK
;
A
#
# COMPACT_ATOMS: atom_id res chain seq x y z
N MET A 1 -41.44 78.33 57.52
CA MET A 1 -41.17 77.35 58.53
C MET A 1 -41.02 76.06 57.76
N ASP A 2 -39.92 75.82 57.19
CA ASP A 2 -38.69 75.12 57.48
C ASP A 2 -38.93 73.78 58.10
N THR A 3 -38.61 72.78 57.30
CA THR A 3 -37.80 71.64 57.73
C THR A 3 -37.28 70.88 56.53
N GLN A 4 -35.96 71.02 56.24
CA GLN A 4 -35.16 70.17 55.39
C GLN A 4 -35.04 68.81 56.05
N VAL A 5 -35.23 67.77 55.26
CA VAL A 5 -34.73 66.43 55.58
C VAL A 5 -33.78 65.98 54.44
N SER A 6 -32.51 66.07 54.75
CA SER A 6 -31.43 65.50 53.92
C SER A 6 -31.41 63.96 54.06
N SER A 7 -31.73 63.26 53.01
CA SER A 7 -31.50 61.82 52.90
C SER A 7 -30.19 61.57 52.12
N THR A 8 -29.10 61.35 52.85
CA THR A 8 -27.84 60.78 52.34
C THR A 8 -28.09 59.33 52.00
N THR A 9 -28.22 59.02 50.72
CA THR A 9 -28.22 57.67 50.20
C THR A 9 -26.78 57.22 50.15
N ASN A 10 -26.35 56.33 51.05
CA ASN A 10 -25.14 55.62 50.97
C ASN A 10 -25.20 54.68 49.76
N ILE A 11 -24.54 55.08 48.66
CA ILE A 11 -24.18 54.16 47.56
C ILE A 11 -23.08 53.27 48.11
N ARG A 12 -23.40 51.98 48.42
CA ARG A 12 -22.39 50.94 48.59
C ARG A 12 -21.69 50.80 47.25
N PRO A 13 -20.34 50.68 47.21
CA PRO A 13 -19.64 50.31 46.01
C PRO A 13 -20.17 48.93 45.59
N SER A 14 -20.56 48.81 44.32
CA SER A 14 -20.87 47.52 43.69
C SER A 14 -19.72 46.58 43.95
N GLU A 15 -20.00 45.44 44.57
CA GLU A 15 -19.04 44.31 44.62
C GLU A 15 -18.52 44.07 43.22
N PRO A 16 -17.22 43.80 43.05
CA PRO A 16 -16.69 43.39 41.75
C PRO A 16 -17.48 42.17 41.30
N MET A 17 -18.10 42.23 40.12
CA MET A 17 -18.72 41.08 39.49
C MET A 17 -17.64 39.99 39.49
N ASP A 18 -17.92 38.87 40.16
CA ASP A 18 -17.09 37.71 40.09
C ASP A 18 -16.76 37.42 38.62
N LYS A 19 -15.48 37.39 38.29
CA LYS A 19 -15.04 36.92 36.96
C LYS A 19 -15.64 35.54 36.78
N PRO A 20 -16.28 35.26 35.64
CA PRO A 20 -16.81 33.93 35.39
C PRO A 20 -15.71 32.89 35.58
N ASP A 21 -16.06 31.80 36.25
CA ASP A 21 -15.14 30.66 36.46
C ASP A 21 -14.54 30.25 35.12
N LYS A 22 -13.20 30.15 35.02
CA LYS A 22 -12.50 29.80 33.77
C LYS A 22 -13.05 28.54 33.13
N LYS A 23 -13.42 27.54 33.94
CA LYS A 23 -14.07 26.31 33.44
C LYS A 23 -15.40 26.58 32.76
N SER A 24 -16.18 27.54 33.28
CA SER A 24 -17.47 27.93 32.65
C SER A 24 -17.24 28.67 31.32
N THR A 25 -16.19 29.47 31.21
CA THR A 25 -15.81 30.17 29.96
C THR A 25 -15.37 29.18 28.90
N LEU A 26 -14.51 28.22 29.26
CA LEU A 26 -14.05 27.14 28.36
C LEU A 26 -15.20 26.23 27.95
N ALA A 27 -16.10 25.89 28.87
CA ALA A 27 -17.31 25.11 28.55
C ALA A 27 -18.25 25.87 27.63
N PHE A 28 -18.34 27.20 27.76
CA PHE A 28 -19.10 28.05 26.85
C PHE A 28 -18.51 28.06 25.45
N ASN A 29 -17.17 28.10 25.32
CA ASN A 29 -16.50 28.00 24.03
C ASN A 29 -16.80 26.68 23.28
N LEU A 30 -17.02 25.58 24.01
CA LEU A 30 -17.43 24.29 23.40
C LEU A 30 -18.82 24.33 22.78
N SER A 31 -19.72 25.22 23.26
CA SER A 31 -21.06 25.35 22.70
C SER A 31 -21.11 26.20 21.42
N GLU A 32 -20.02 26.91 21.11
CA GLU A 32 -19.96 27.82 19.97
C GLU A 32 -19.58 27.10 18.68
N ALA A 33 -20.33 27.31 17.62
CA ALA A 33 -20.05 26.72 16.31
C ALA A 33 -18.76 27.26 15.68
N ASN A 34 -18.44 28.54 15.97
CA ASN A 34 -17.27 29.24 15.46
C ASN A 34 -16.86 30.39 16.39
N ILE A 35 -15.81 30.19 17.17
CA ILE A 35 -15.27 31.20 18.10
C ILE A 35 -14.74 32.42 17.35
N ALA A 36 -14.27 32.27 16.12
CA ALA A 36 -13.74 33.36 15.30
C ALA A 36 -14.75 34.51 15.09
N GLN A 37 -16.07 34.29 15.28
CA GLN A 37 -17.09 35.34 15.19
C GLN A 37 -17.00 36.37 16.34
N LYS A 38 -16.30 36.02 17.43
CA LYS A 38 -16.17 36.88 18.63
C LYS A 38 -14.86 37.66 18.67
N LEU A 39 -13.90 37.30 17.82
CA LEU A 39 -12.57 37.91 17.78
C LEU A 39 -12.55 39.12 16.86
N GLY A 40 -11.66 40.05 17.13
CA GLY A 40 -11.42 41.20 16.30
C GLY A 40 -10.73 40.86 14.96
N GLU A 41 -10.93 41.72 13.96
CA GLU A 41 -10.33 41.50 12.63
C GLU A 41 -8.79 41.50 12.68
N ASP A 42 -8.19 42.33 13.52
CA ASP A 42 -6.74 42.39 13.72
C ASP A 42 -6.20 41.11 14.38
N GLU A 43 -6.90 40.56 15.38
CA GLU A 43 -6.57 39.31 16.06
C GLU A 43 -6.66 38.13 15.08
N LEU A 44 -7.75 38.05 14.31
CA LEU A 44 -7.93 37.02 13.29
C LEU A 44 -6.84 37.07 12.22
N THR A 45 -6.40 38.27 11.84
CA THR A 45 -5.31 38.43 10.88
C THR A 45 -3.98 37.95 11.46
N THR A 46 -3.70 38.25 12.71
CA THR A 46 -2.50 37.81 13.42
C THR A 46 -2.47 36.30 13.55
N ILE A 47 -3.55 35.68 14.04
CA ILE A 47 -3.70 34.23 14.15
C ILE A 47 -3.52 33.55 12.77
N GLY A 48 -4.14 34.09 11.73
CA GLY A 48 -4.05 33.56 10.39
C GLY A 48 -2.64 33.60 9.83
N MET A 49 -1.88 34.68 10.08
CA MET A 49 -0.49 34.80 9.68
C MET A 49 0.44 33.83 10.43
N GLU A 50 0.24 33.69 11.75
CA GLU A 50 0.99 32.75 12.58
C GLU A 50 0.73 31.29 12.16
N CYS A 51 -0.54 30.93 11.97
CA CYS A 51 -0.91 29.59 11.51
C CYS A 51 -0.32 29.29 10.15
N LYS A 52 -0.36 30.24 9.21
CA LYS A 52 0.23 30.09 7.90
C LYS A 52 1.74 29.96 7.96
N ALA A 53 2.44 30.80 8.72
CA ALA A 53 3.88 30.70 8.90
C ALA A 53 4.29 29.35 9.52
N GLY A 54 3.51 28.86 10.48
CA GLY A 54 3.69 27.54 11.07
C GLY A 54 3.50 26.41 10.07
N PHE A 55 2.46 26.49 9.23
CA PHE A 55 2.23 25.53 8.15
C PHE A 55 3.37 25.50 7.15
N ASP A 56 3.84 26.67 6.71
CA ASP A 56 4.94 26.78 5.74
C ASP A 56 6.25 26.21 6.30
N ALA A 57 6.53 26.44 7.60
CA ALA A 57 7.69 25.86 8.29
C ALA A 57 7.61 24.33 8.38
N ASP A 58 6.43 23.78 8.73
CA ASP A 58 6.23 22.33 8.82
C ASP A 58 6.33 21.68 7.44
N LEU A 59 5.80 22.33 6.41
CA LEU A 59 5.94 21.87 5.02
C LEU A 59 7.40 21.84 4.58
N GLN A 60 8.17 22.90 4.89
CA GLN A 60 9.59 22.96 4.57
C GLN A 60 10.38 21.87 5.31
N SER A 61 10.02 21.52 6.54
CA SER A 61 10.73 20.50 7.33
C SER A 61 10.67 19.11 6.69
N ARG A 62 9.70 18.84 5.82
CA ARG A 62 9.49 17.56 5.15
C ARG A 62 9.66 17.58 3.63
N ASP A 63 10.19 18.67 3.07
CA ASP A 63 10.29 18.88 1.63
C ASP A 63 11.05 17.73 0.91
N GLU A 64 12.14 17.24 1.50
CA GLU A 64 12.89 16.09 0.97
C GLU A 64 12.03 14.82 0.97
N TRP A 65 11.37 14.52 2.08
CA TRP A 65 10.48 13.37 2.17
C TRP A 65 9.31 13.45 1.18
N GLU A 66 8.79 14.65 0.92
CA GLU A 66 7.68 14.83 -0.02
C GLU A 66 8.12 14.63 -1.48
N LYS A 67 9.34 15.02 -1.84
CA LYS A 67 9.94 14.71 -3.15
C LYS A 67 10.15 13.22 -3.34
N ASP A 68 10.70 12.57 -2.34
CA ASP A 68 10.89 11.12 -2.34
C ASP A 68 9.55 10.37 -2.45
N LEU A 69 8.52 10.84 -1.74
CA LEU A 69 7.16 10.30 -1.82
C LEU A 69 6.60 10.36 -3.24
N ASP A 70 6.83 11.48 -3.97
CA ASP A 70 6.42 11.62 -5.36
C ASP A 70 7.14 10.63 -6.27
N GLU A 71 8.43 10.44 -6.06
CA GLU A 71 9.22 9.48 -6.82
C GLU A 71 8.75 8.05 -6.56
N TRP A 72 8.53 7.66 -5.29
CA TRP A 72 8.01 6.34 -4.96
C TRP A 72 6.61 6.10 -5.53
N THR A 73 5.76 7.11 -5.49
CA THR A 73 4.40 7.02 -6.05
C THR A 73 4.44 6.85 -7.56
N LYS A 74 5.25 7.66 -8.28
CA LYS A 74 5.47 7.52 -9.72
C LYS A 74 6.04 6.13 -10.07
N LEU A 75 6.96 5.63 -9.25
CA LEU A 75 7.58 4.33 -9.43
C LEU A 75 6.57 3.20 -9.23
N ALA A 76 5.73 3.28 -8.19
CA ALA A 76 4.67 2.32 -7.89
C ALA A 76 3.58 2.31 -8.97
N MET A 77 3.21 3.48 -9.49
CA MET A 77 2.24 3.64 -10.58
C MET A 77 2.84 3.34 -11.97
N GLN A 78 4.15 3.07 -12.07
CA GLN A 78 4.87 2.84 -13.32
C GLN A 78 4.69 3.99 -14.33
N VAL A 79 4.67 5.23 -13.84
CA VAL A 79 4.48 6.41 -14.68
C VAL A 79 5.62 6.51 -15.70
N ARG A 80 5.25 6.67 -16.98
CA ARG A 80 6.19 6.79 -18.08
C ARG A 80 6.32 8.24 -18.48
N GLU A 81 7.44 8.86 -18.15
CA GLU A 81 7.78 10.19 -18.60
C GLU A 81 8.45 10.12 -19.98
N SER A 82 8.24 11.13 -20.83
CA SER A 82 8.92 11.20 -22.13
C SER A 82 10.41 11.39 -21.93
N LYS A 83 11.24 10.51 -22.51
CA LYS A 83 12.70 10.62 -22.44
C LYS A 83 13.26 11.34 -23.68
N SER A 84 14.15 12.27 -23.45
CA SER A 84 14.96 12.95 -24.48
C SER A 84 16.40 12.42 -24.53
N THR A 85 16.85 11.73 -23.50
CA THR A 85 18.20 11.16 -23.36
C THR A 85 18.14 9.64 -23.22
N PRO A 86 19.08 8.86 -23.80
CA PRO A 86 20.20 9.28 -24.67
C PRO A 86 19.79 9.78 -26.05
N TRP A 87 18.57 9.51 -26.50
CA TRP A 87 17.94 10.08 -27.71
C TRP A 87 16.43 10.18 -27.52
N THR A 88 15.78 10.97 -28.35
CA THR A 88 14.30 11.13 -28.31
C THR A 88 13.61 9.80 -28.55
N ASN A 89 12.67 9.44 -27.68
CA ASN A 89 11.96 8.14 -27.67
C ASN A 89 12.87 6.94 -27.38
N ALA A 90 13.93 7.11 -26.59
CA ALA A 90 14.68 6.00 -25.99
C ALA A 90 13.75 5.11 -25.13
N SER A 91 14.18 3.90 -24.82
CA SER A 91 13.35 2.95 -24.08
C SER A 91 12.97 3.50 -22.70
N ASN A 92 11.73 3.27 -22.30
CA ASN A 92 11.18 3.68 -20.99
C ASN A 92 10.34 2.56 -20.40
N VAL A 93 10.98 1.41 -20.21
CA VAL A 93 10.39 0.25 -19.55
C VAL A 93 10.47 0.45 -18.05
N LYS A 94 9.39 0.18 -17.35
CA LYS A 94 9.32 0.18 -15.88
C LYS A 94 9.09 -1.24 -15.39
N TYR A 95 9.91 -1.69 -14.47
CA TYR A 95 9.76 -2.98 -13.82
C TYR A 95 8.88 -2.85 -12.56
N PRO A 96 7.83 -3.67 -12.38
CA PRO A 96 6.84 -3.48 -11.32
C PRO A 96 7.26 -4.09 -9.97
N LEU A 97 8.49 -3.89 -9.49
CA LEU A 97 8.95 -4.49 -8.24
C LEU A 97 8.19 -3.94 -7.04
N LEU A 98 8.13 -2.61 -6.92
CA LEU A 98 7.46 -1.91 -5.81
C LEU A 98 5.95 -2.17 -5.80
N SER A 99 5.30 -2.09 -6.96
CA SER A 99 3.86 -2.36 -7.11
C SER A 99 3.53 -3.80 -6.71
N THR A 100 4.34 -4.76 -7.17
CA THR A 100 4.12 -6.18 -6.84
C THR A 100 4.28 -6.44 -5.35
N ALA A 101 5.29 -5.84 -4.71
CA ALA A 101 5.50 -5.96 -3.27
C ALA A 101 4.31 -5.41 -2.47
N SER A 102 3.81 -4.23 -2.86
CA SER A 102 2.65 -3.61 -2.22
C SER A 102 1.36 -4.42 -2.38
N MET A 103 1.06 -4.88 -3.60
CA MET A 103 -0.12 -5.72 -3.85
C MET A 103 -0.07 -7.04 -3.08
N GLN A 104 1.09 -7.65 -2.96
CA GLN A 104 1.24 -8.89 -2.21
C GLN A 104 1.13 -8.68 -0.70
N PHE A 105 1.59 -7.53 -0.19
CA PHE A 105 1.34 -7.15 1.19
C PHE A 105 -0.15 -6.98 1.45
N ASN A 106 -0.85 -6.20 0.61
CA ASN A 106 -2.29 -5.97 0.75
C ASN A 106 -3.09 -7.27 0.69
N ALA A 107 -2.83 -8.14 -0.28
CA ALA A 107 -3.52 -9.42 -0.43
C ALA A 107 -3.44 -10.33 0.82
N ARG A 108 -2.44 -10.12 1.68
CA ARG A 108 -2.29 -10.85 2.95
C ARG A 108 -2.80 -10.06 4.15
N ALA A 109 -2.57 -8.76 4.17
CA ALA A 109 -2.94 -7.89 5.28
C ALA A 109 -4.44 -7.71 5.38
N TYR A 110 -5.11 -7.48 4.25
CA TYR A 110 -6.53 -7.20 4.21
C TYR A 110 -7.39 -8.32 4.84
N PRO A 111 -7.30 -9.59 4.43
CA PRO A 111 -8.07 -10.66 5.07
C PRO A 111 -7.69 -10.91 6.53
N SER A 112 -6.47 -10.53 6.92
CA SER A 112 -6.01 -10.68 8.30
C SER A 112 -6.54 -9.60 9.24
N LEU A 113 -6.89 -8.43 8.72
CA LEU A 113 -7.34 -7.28 9.49
C LEU A 113 -8.86 -7.07 9.39
N VAL A 114 -9.45 -7.43 8.26
CA VAL A 114 -10.89 -7.40 8.01
C VAL A 114 -11.37 -8.84 7.82
N PRO A 115 -11.77 -9.52 8.91
CA PRO A 115 -12.19 -10.91 8.83
C PRO A 115 -13.52 -11.05 8.10
N ALA A 116 -13.67 -12.16 7.36
CA ALA A 116 -14.84 -12.42 6.53
C ALA A 116 -16.17 -12.60 7.31
N ASP A 117 -16.08 -12.89 8.62
CA ASP A 117 -17.24 -12.97 9.51
C ASP A 117 -17.80 -11.60 9.95
N GLY A 118 -17.17 -10.52 9.50
CA GLY A 118 -17.56 -9.15 9.81
C GLY A 118 -17.30 -8.72 11.27
N LYS A 119 -16.70 -9.57 12.10
CA LYS A 119 -16.38 -9.26 13.49
C LYS A 119 -15.04 -8.51 13.60
N ILE A 120 -15.06 -7.26 13.16
CA ILE A 120 -13.86 -6.41 13.14
C ILE A 120 -13.45 -5.98 14.55
N VAL A 121 -14.42 -5.71 15.41
CA VAL A 121 -14.23 -5.25 16.78
C VAL A 121 -14.47 -6.40 17.76
N LYS A 122 -13.64 -6.46 18.79
CA LYS A 122 -13.77 -7.39 19.90
C LYS A 122 -13.83 -6.64 21.23
N GLY A 123 -14.76 -7.01 22.08
CA GLY A 123 -14.88 -6.48 23.44
C GLY A 123 -13.81 -7.07 24.36
N LYS A 124 -13.26 -6.25 25.23
CA LYS A 124 -12.29 -6.65 26.25
C LYS A 124 -12.74 -6.14 27.62
N THR A 125 -12.96 -7.02 28.56
CA THR A 125 -13.30 -6.66 29.93
C THR A 125 -12.07 -6.20 30.71
N ILE A 126 -12.24 -5.14 31.51
CA ILE A 126 -11.21 -4.62 32.42
C ILE A 126 -11.48 -5.19 33.82
N GLY A 127 -10.46 -5.82 34.41
CA GLY A 127 -10.56 -6.46 35.72
C GLY A 127 -11.23 -7.82 35.71
N LYS A 128 -11.79 -8.24 36.90
CA LYS A 128 -12.49 -9.51 37.06
C LYS A 128 -13.99 -9.29 36.79
N ASP A 129 -14.59 -10.21 36.06
CA ASP A 129 -16.03 -10.24 35.79
C ASP A 129 -16.62 -11.54 36.36
N PRO A 130 -16.94 -11.59 37.66
CA PRO A 130 -17.47 -12.80 38.28
C PRO A 130 -18.93 -13.11 37.88
N THR A 131 -19.68 -12.11 37.42
CA THR A 131 -21.08 -12.24 36.99
C THR A 131 -21.23 -12.49 35.50
N GLY A 132 -20.21 -12.19 34.70
CA GLY A 132 -20.26 -12.25 33.23
C GLY A 132 -20.98 -11.07 32.58
N GLU A 133 -21.53 -10.13 33.34
CA GLU A 133 -22.30 -9.01 32.82
C GLU A 133 -21.41 -8.02 32.01
N LYS A 134 -20.18 -7.77 32.48
CA LYS A 134 -19.23 -6.93 31.77
C LYS A 134 -18.88 -7.52 30.40
N GLY A 135 -18.67 -8.84 30.36
CA GLY A 135 -18.41 -9.55 29.10
C GLY A 135 -19.54 -9.40 28.10
N LEU A 136 -20.79 -9.61 28.55
CA LEU A 136 -21.97 -9.47 27.71
C LEU A 136 -22.14 -8.04 27.17
N LYS A 137 -21.87 -7.01 27.98
CA LYS A 137 -21.89 -5.61 27.53
C LYS A 137 -20.81 -5.35 26.51
N ALA A 138 -19.57 -5.79 26.78
CA ALA A 138 -18.46 -5.64 25.86
C ALA A 138 -18.72 -6.32 24.50
N ASP A 139 -19.35 -7.49 24.50
CA ASP A 139 -19.71 -8.22 23.28
C ASP A 139 -20.83 -7.50 22.50
N ARG A 140 -21.83 -6.91 23.18
CA ARG A 140 -22.86 -6.08 22.52
C ARG A 140 -22.24 -4.87 21.82
N VAL A 141 -21.39 -4.12 22.54
CA VAL A 141 -20.67 -2.98 21.97
C VAL A 141 -19.83 -3.39 20.79
N ALA A 142 -19.08 -4.49 20.90
CA ALA A 142 -18.27 -5.01 19.82
C ALA A 142 -19.09 -5.40 18.59
N THR A 143 -20.25 -6.01 18.79
CA THR A 143 -21.17 -6.40 17.72
C THR A 143 -21.72 -5.17 17.02
N TYR A 144 -22.19 -4.18 17.77
CA TYR A 144 -22.68 -2.93 17.19
C TYR A 144 -21.58 -2.18 16.43
N MET A 145 -20.39 -2.00 17.02
CA MET A 145 -19.30 -1.31 16.37
C MET A 145 -18.83 -2.04 15.11
N SER A 146 -18.83 -3.37 15.10
CA SER A 146 -18.54 -4.14 13.89
C SER A 146 -19.56 -3.87 12.79
N TYR A 147 -20.86 -3.84 13.13
CA TYR A 147 -21.90 -3.43 12.19
C TYR A 147 -21.70 -1.99 11.70
N GLN A 148 -21.37 -1.08 12.60
CA GLN A 148 -21.14 0.33 12.29
C GLN A 148 -20.02 0.51 11.26
N PHE A 149 -18.87 -0.15 11.45
CA PHE A 149 -17.74 -0.08 10.51
C PHE A 149 -18.07 -0.67 9.14
N MET A 150 -18.87 -1.74 9.08
CA MET A 150 -19.15 -2.46 7.84
C MET A 150 -20.34 -1.91 7.08
N HIS A 151 -21.32 -1.30 7.76
CA HIS A 151 -22.61 -0.94 7.16
C HIS A 151 -23.02 0.52 7.33
N GLU A 152 -22.66 1.19 8.43
CA GLU A 152 -23.01 2.59 8.64
C GLU A 152 -21.95 3.56 8.15
N MET A 153 -20.67 3.19 8.28
CA MET A 153 -19.54 4.01 7.86
C MET A 153 -19.18 3.70 6.40
N GLU A 154 -19.95 4.33 5.47
CA GLU A 154 -19.68 4.17 4.03
C GLU A 154 -18.23 4.50 3.70
N GLY A 155 -17.59 3.62 2.93
CA GLY A 155 -16.21 3.82 2.46
C GLY A 155 -15.12 3.42 3.44
N TRP A 156 -15.43 3.04 4.69
CA TRP A 156 -14.39 2.65 5.65
C TRP A 156 -13.57 1.44 5.15
N ASP A 157 -14.25 0.46 4.60
CA ASP A 157 -13.64 -0.76 4.07
C ASP A 157 -12.79 -0.48 2.82
N GLU A 158 -13.31 0.32 1.89
CA GLU A 158 -12.55 0.77 0.70
C GLU A 158 -11.31 1.59 1.08
N ASP A 159 -11.44 2.46 2.08
CA ASP A 159 -10.33 3.26 2.57
C ASP A 159 -9.30 2.41 3.30
N MET A 160 -9.72 1.33 3.95
CA MET A 160 -8.81 0.36 4.54
C MET A 160 -8.02 -0.42 3.48
N ASP A 161 -8.66 -0.82 2.39
CA ASP A 161 -7.98 -1.46 1.24
C ASP A 161 -6.97 -0.49 0.61
N LYS A 162 -7.36 0.76 0.33
CA LYS A 162 -6.46 1.81 -0.17
C LYS A 162 -5.28 2.06 0.77
N LEU A 163 -5.54 2.13 2.09
CA LEU A 163 -4.52 2.31 3.12
C LEU A 163 -3.49 1.19 3.07
N LEU A 164 -3.94 -0.07 2.98
CA LEU A 164 -3.06 -1.24 2.96
C LEU A 164 -2.24 -1.38 1.67
N ILE A 165 -2.68 -0.77 0.58
CA ILE A 165 -1.88 -0.64 -0.65
C ILE A 165 -0.84 0.48 -0.52
N MET A 166 -1.22 1.62 0.07
CA MET A 166 -0.36 2.80 0.17
C MET A 166 0.69 2.67 1.27
N LEU A 167 0.31 2.14 2.42
CA LEU A 167 1.16 2.06 3.61
C LEU A 167 2.52 1.40 3.35
N PRO A 168 2.61 0.23 2.67
CA PRO A 168 3.90 -0.36 2.36
C PRO A 168 4.75 0.48 1.40
N ILE A 169 4.15 1.29 0.52
CA ILE A 169 4.90 2.16 -0.41
C ILE A 169 5.52 3.33 0.34
N VAL A 170 4.70 4.04 1.10
CA VAL A 170 5.02 5.34 1.70
C VAL A 170 5.64 5.22 3.10
N GLY A 171 5.25 4.19 3.85
CA GLY A 171 5.66 3.96 5.24
C GLY A 171 4.73 4.57 6.29
N THR A 172 4.06 5.66 5.99
CA THR A 172 3.13 6.36 6.90
C THR A 172 1.87 6.76 6.18
N VAL A 173 0.71 6.43 6.76
CA VAL A 173 -0.62 6.83 6.26
C VAL A 173 -1.49 7.22 7.46
N PHE A 174 -2.49 8.03 7.23
CA PHE A 174 -3.35 8.57 8.30
C PHE A 174 -4.82 8.29 8.05
N LYS A 175 -5.59 8.18 9.12
CA LYS A 175 -7.05 8.25 9.10
C LYS A 175 -7.53 9.32 10.05
N LYS A 176 -8.60 10.01 9.69
CA LYS A 176 -9.26 11.05 10.50
C LYS A 176 -10.61 10.53 10.96
N THR A 177 -10.83 10.51 12.26
CA THR A 177 -12.07 10.01 12.88
C THR A 177 -12.77 11.15 13.61
N TYR A 178 -14.01 11.44 13.23
CA TYR A 178 -14.80 12.54 13.80
C TYR A 178 -16.30 12.32 13.64
N TRP A 179 -17.09 13.10 14.38
CA TRP A 179 -18.53 13.16 14.19
C TRP A 179 -18.88 14.17 13.10
N CYS A 180 -19.63 13.74 12.10
CA CYS A 180 -20.10 14.59 11.01
C CYS A 180 -21.56 15.02 11.27
N GLY A 181 -21.78 16.30 11.58
CA GLY A 181 -23.13 16.83 11.82
C GLY A 181 -24.03 16.81 10.57
N ALA A 182 -23.46 16.84 9.36
CA ALA A 182 -24.21 16.80 8.11
C ALA A 182 -24.80 15.42 7.83
N SER A 183 -24.01 14.36 7.97
CA SER A 183 -24.45 12.97 7.83
C SER A 183 -25.07 12.40 9.10
N LYS A 184 -24.97 13.12 10.24
CA LYS A 184 -25.37 12.63 11.56
C LYS A 184 -24.79 11.26 11.90
N GLY A 185 -23.54 11.05 11.53
CA GLY A 185 -22.83 9.80 11.71
C GLY A 185 -21.36 10.01 12.04
N ILE A 186 -20.72 8.96 12.55
CA ILE A 186 -19.28 8.93 12.76
C ILE A 186 -18.62 8.60 11.42
N VAL A 187 -17.59 9.36 11.09
CA VAL A 187 -16.79 9.18 9.87
C VAL A 187 -15.35 8.86 10.26
N SER A 188 -14.77 7.89 9.60
CA SER A 188 -13.33 7.61 9.67
C SER A 188 -12.81 7.47 8.25
N GLU A 189 -12.21 8.53 7.74
CA GLU A 189 -11.76 8.65 6.36
C GLU A 189 -10.24 8.59 6.22
N LEU A 190 -9.78 8.13 5.08
CA LEU A 190 -8.37 8.06 4.72
C LEU A 190 -7.84 9.46 4.40
N VAL A 191 -6.81 9.90 5.11
CA VAL A 191 -6.09 11.13 4.80
C VAL A 191 -4.77 10.79 4.12
N LEU A 192 -4.62 11.28 2.90
CA LEU A 192 -3.42 11.02 2.10
C LEU A 192 -2.19 11.66 2.77
N PRO A 193 -1.03 10.97 2.76
CA PRO A 193 0.18 11.45 3.44
C PRO A 193 0.65 12.83 3.01
N LYS A 194 0.40 13.20 1.74
CA LYS A 194 0.69 14.54 1.24
C LYS A 194 -0.19 15.62 1.86
N ASN A 195 -1.43 15.28 2.21
CA ASN A 195 -2.40 16.25 2.70
C ASN A 195 -2.31 16.49 4.21
N LEU A 196 -1.76 15.55 4.99
CA LEU A 196 -1.51 15.76 6.41
C LEU A 196 -0.06 16.15 6.65
N ILE A 197 0.15 17.39 7.02
CA ILE A 197 1.46 17.99 7.27
C ILE A 197 1.72 18.02 8.77
N VAL A 198 2.78 17.35 9.18
CA VAL A 198 3.33 17.36 10.54
C VAL A 198 4.81 17.65 10.44
N ASN A 199 5.34 18.39 11.38
CA ASN A 199 6.77 18.67 11.42
C ASN A 199 7.59 17.39 11.48
N ASN A 200 8.62 17.26 10.64
CA ASN A 200 9.41 16.03 10.55
C ASN A 200 10.16 15.68 11.86
N TRP A 201 10.34 16.65 12.74
CA TRP A 201 11.00 16.46 14.05
C TRP A 201 10.01 16.12 15.17
N ALA A 202 8.70 16.05 14.89
CA ALA A 202 7.71 15.66 15.88
C ALA A 202 7.89 14.18 16.26
N ALA A 203 7.83 13.86 17.55
CA ALA A 203 7.98 12.49 18.01
C ALA A 203 6.76 11.62 17.68
N ASN A 204 5.55 12.19 17.81
CA ASN A 204 4.29 11.51 17.53
C ASN A 204 3.18 12.55 17.29
N LEU A 205 1.96 12.09 16.92
CA LEU A 205 0.80 12.96 16.70
C LEU A 205 0.28 13.58 18.01
N GLU A 206 0.40 12.88 19.11
CA GLU A 206 -0.14 13.27 20.39
C GLU A 206 0.64 14.45 21.01
N THR A 207 1.94 14.55 20.73
CA THR A 207 2.84 15.60 21.24
C THR A 207 3.23 16.63 20.19
N ALA A 208 2.68 16.51 18.96
CA ALA A 208 2.95 17.50 17.92
C ALA A 208 2.28 18.82 18.25
N GLU A 209 3.05 19.91 18.20
CA GLU A 209 2.55 21.28 18.42
C GLU A 209 1.53 21.70 17.36
N ARG A 210 1.74 21.22 16.12
CA ARG A 210 0.83 21.49 15.00
C ARG A 210 0.64 20.24 14.16
N VAL A 211 -0.60 20.06 13.71
CA VAL A 211 -0.98 19.08 12.70
C VAL A 211 -1.88 19.77 11.70
N SER A 212 -1.49 19.87 10.45
CA SER A 212 -2.20 20.62 9.42
C SER A 212 -2.69 19.70 8.31
N GLU A 213 -3.97 19.77 7.98
CA GLU A 213 -4.57 19.05 6.85
C GLU A 213 -4.92 20.03 5.74
N VAL A 214 -4.50 19.69 4.51
CA VAL A 214 -4.89 20.43 3.30
C VAL A 214 -6.21 19.88 2.79
N ILE A 215 -7.22 20.72 2.76
CA ILE A 215 -8.59 20.38 2.34
C ILE A 215 -8.92 21.14 1.05
N GLU A 216 -9.31 20.40 0.02
CA GLU A 216 -9.86 20.95 -1.21
C GLU A 216 -11.37 21.08 -1.08
N MET A 217 -11.88 22.31 -1.07
CA MET A 217 -13.30 22.57 -0.85
C MET A 217 -13.93 23.28 -2.06
N SER A 218 -14.95 22.68 -2.66
CA SER A 218 -15.67 23.30 -3.75
C SER A 218 -16.35 24.60 -3.31
N GLN A 219 -16.46 25.57 -4.22
CA GLN A 219 -17.10 26.87 -3.97
C GLN A 219 -18.52 26.71 -3.41
N ARG A 220 -19.28 25.74 -3.93
CA ARG A 220 -20.64 25.43 -3.48
C ARG A 220 -20.68 25.04 -2.00
N ILE A 221 -19.80 24.13 -1.58
CA ILE A 221 -19.73 23.67 -0.18
C ILE A 221 -19.24 24.79 0.73
N PHE A 222 -18.30 25.61 0.26
CA PHE A 222 -17.82 26.78 1.00
C PHE A 222 -18.96 27.78 1.29
N GLU A 223 -19.73 28.13 0.27
CA GLU A 223 -20.91 29.02 0.45
C GLU A 223 -22.00 28.40 1.33
N GLU A 224 -22.19 27.08 1.25
CA GLU A 224 -23.12 26.37 2.12
C GLU A 224 -22.71 26.47 3.59
N ARG A 225 -21.42 26.28 3.90
CA ARG A 225 -20.87 26.40 5.26
C ARG A 225 -20.93 27.83 5.78
N LYS A 226 -20.78 28.85 4.93
CA LYS A 226 -21.01 30.26 5.30
C LYS A 226 -22.49 30.50 5.71
N ARG A 227 -23.44 30.01 4.89
CA ARG A 227 -24.89 30.14 5.20
C ARG A 227 -25.29 29.38 6.46
N GLN A 228 -24.62 28.29 6.79
CA GLN A 228 -24.83 27.55 8.04
C GLN A 228 -24.21 28.24 9.27
N GLY A 229 -23.47 29.34 9.09
CA GLY A 229 -22.76 30.03 10.17
C GLY A 229 -21.52 29.29 10.69
N LEU A 230 -21.08 28.22 10.00
CA LEU A 230 -19.89 27.49 10.36
C LEU A 230 -18.61 28.22 9.96
N PHE A 231 -18.65 28.99 8.88
CA PHE A 231 -17.52 29.80 8.41
C PHE A 231 -17.88 31.30 8.52
N LEU A 232 -16.86 32.11 8.74
CA LEU A 232 -16.97 33.55 8.65
C LEU A 232 -17.33 33.94 7.20
N ASP A 233 -18.11 35.02 7.07
CA ASP A 233 -18.45 35.62 5.77
C ASP A 233 -17.29 36.47 5.26
N VAL A 234 -16.26 35.80 4.75
CA VAL A 234 -15.03 36.40 4.22
C VAL A 234 -14.96 36.14 2.72
N ASP A 235 -14.62 37.18 1.96
CA ASP A 235 -14.34 37.05 0.54
C ASP A 235 -12.90 36.52 0.36
N LEU A 236 -12.77 35.34 -0.24
CA LEU A 236 -11.49 34.71 -0.57
C LEU A 236 -10.98 35.07 -1.96
N GLY A 237 -11.78 35.77 -2.77
CA GLY A 237 -11.48 36.02 -4.18
C GLY A 237 -11.75 34.82 -5.07
N ALA A 238 -11.22 34.86 -6.29
CA ALA A 238 -11.29 33.71 -7.19
C ALA A 238 -10.36 32.60 -6.72
N PRO A 239 -10.76 31.31 -6.83
CA PRO A 239 -9.87 30.21 -6.49
C PRO A 239 -8.63 30.25 -7.36
N THR A 240 -7.47 30.06 -6.75
CA THR A 240 -6.19 29.96 -7.45
C THR A 240 -6.01 28.53 -7.97
N HIS A 241 -5.64 28.43 -9.24
CA HIS A 241 -5.31 27.15 -9.82
C HIS A 241 -3.99 26.66 -9.19
N GLU A 242 -4.09 25.77 -8.23
CA GLU A 242 -2.98 24.95 -7.78
C GLU A 242 -3.24 23.51 -8.23
N MET A 243 -2.20 22.83 -8.70
CA MET A 243 -2.30 21.40 -8.97
C MET A 243 -2.65 20.67 -7.65
N PRO A 244 -3.60 19.73 -7.67
CA PRO A 244 -3.85 18.92 -6.50
C PRO A 244 -2.56 18.29 -6.00
N ARG A 245 -2.25 18.42 -4.72
CA ARG A 245 -1.01 17.90 -4.11
C ARG A 245 -0.80 16.39 -4.35
N THR A 246 -1.90 15.69 -4.59
CA THR A 246 -1.92 14.23 -4.78
C THR A 246 -1.73 13.80 -6.24
N THR A 247 -1.78 14.74 -7.19
CA THR A 247 -1.66 14.43 -8.61
C THR A 247 -0.20 14.33 -9.01
N THR A 248 0.22 13.16 -9.52
CA THR A 248 1.56 12.91 -10.04
C THR A 248 1.69 13.15 -11.54
N GLN A 249 0.59 13.49 -12.20
CA GLN A 249 0.53 13.74 -13.65
C GLN A 249 0.19 15.20 -13.91
N ASP A 250 0.88 15.81 -14.87
CA ASP A 250 0.57 17.15 -15.35
C ASP A 250 -0.76 17.11 -16.13
N ALA A 251 -1.85 17.42 -15.47
CA ALA A 251 -3.13 17.59 -16.12
C ALA A 251 -3.33 19.07 -16.48
N PRO A 252 -3.62 19.44 -17.72
CA PRO A 252 -3.99 20.80 -18.05
C PRO A 252 -5.34 21.09 -17.37
N SER A 253 -5.32 21.97 -16.38
CA SER A 253 -6.51 22.36 -15.64
C SER A 253 -6.94 23.75 -16.10
N ARG A 254 -8.22 23.90 -16.35
CA ARG A 254 -8.88 25.19 -16.55
C ARG A 254 -9.47 25.64 -15.22
N ILE A 255 -9.32 26.93 -14.92
CA ILE A 255 -10.05 27.54 -13.81
C ILE A 255 -11.50 27.69 -14.27
N ASP A 256 -12.41 27.02 -13.58
CA ASP A 256 -13.86 27.08 -13.79
C ASP A 256 -14.59 27.06 -12.43
N GLU A 257 -15.90 26.95 -12.47
CA GLU A 257 -16.75 26.89 -11.26
C GLU A 257 -16.49 25.65 -10.38
N THR A 258 -15.80 24.62 -10.91
CA THR A 258 -15.45 23.40 -10.17
C THR A 258 -14.10 23.52 -9.45
N THR A 259 -13.31 24.56 -9.74
CA THR A 259 -12.02 24.79 -9.10
C THR A 259 -12.19 24.99 -7.59
N PRO A 260 -11.57 24.16 -6.75
CA PRO A 260 -11.76 24.24 -5.30
C PRO A 260 -10.93 25.37 -4.68
N TYR A 261 -11.40 25.87 -3.53
CA TYR A 261 -10.55 26.59 -2.59
C TYR A 261 -9.64 25.61 -1.85
N ILE A 262 -8.39 25.99 -1.64
CA ILE A 262 -7.46 25.23 -0.81
C ILE A 262 -7.45 25.82 0.58
N LEU A 263 -8.01 25.07 1.52
CA LEU A 263 -8.10 25.42 2.91
C LEU A 263 -7.12 24.57 3.73
N ILE A 264 -6.64 25.12 4.82
CA ILE A 264 -5.83 24.43 5.81
C ILE A 264 -6.64 24.30 7.08
N GLU A 265 -6.86 23.07 7.54
CA GLU A 265 -7.33 22.78 8.88
C GLU A 265 -6.13 22.49 9.76
N GLN A 266 -5.81 23.39 10.66
CA GLN A 266 -4.64 23.27 11.54
C GLN A 266 -5.07 23.04 12.98
N HIS A 267 -4.62 21.95 13.54
CA HIS A 267 -4.70 21.66 14.96
C HIS A 267 -3.49 22.28 15.64
N THR A 268 -3.73 23.26 16.50
CA THR A 268 -2.68 24.05 17.14
C THR A 268 -3.07 24.45 18.55
N PHE A 269 -2.20 25.17 19.24
CA PHE A 269 -2.44 25.71 20.56
C PHE A 269 -2.41 27.24 20.48
N LEU A 270 -3.46 27.90 20.95
CA LEU A 270 -3.60 29.36 20.96
C LEU A 270 -3.99 29.81 22.36
N ASP A 271 -3.48 30.98 22.77
CA ASP A 271 -3.88 31.70 23.94
C ASP A 271 -4.87 32.78 23.45
N LEU A 272 -6.18 32.55 23.61
CA LEU A 272 -7.23 33.45 23.11
C LEU A 272 -7.76 34.42 24.19
N ASP A 273 -7.44 34.19 25.46
CA ASP A 273 -7.87 35.01 26.58
C ASP A 273 -6.71 35.77 27.26
N ASP A 274 -5.51 35.68 26.69
CA ASP A 274 -4.25 36.31 27.15
C ASP A 274 -3.89 35.95 28.61
N ASP A 275 -4.23 34.72 29.05
CA ASP A 275 -3.95 34.27 30.41
C ASP A 275 -2.56 33.64 30.56
N GLY A 276 -1.84 33.43 29.43
CA GLY A 276 -0.52 32.82 29.33
C GLY A 276 -0.51 31.31 29.19
N TYR A 277 -1.67 30.65 29.16
CA TYR A 277 -1.83 29.25 28.84
C TYR A 277 -2.37 29.12 27.42
N LYS A 278 -1.84 28.17 26.62
CA LYS A 278 -2.29 27.93 25.26
C LYS A 278 -3.23 26.72 25.21
N GLU A 279 -4.50 26.96 24.92
CA GLU A 279 -5.48 25.90 24.78
C GLU A 279 -5.44 25.26 23.37
N PRO A 280 -5.84 23.99 23.27
CA PRO A 280 -5.91 23.31 21.98
C PRO A 280 -7.12 23.75 21.14
N TYR A 281 -6.86 24.24 19.93
CA TYR A 281 -7.88 24.64 18.95
C TYR A 281 -7.66 24.02 17.58
N VAL A 282 -8.71 24.02 16.78
CA VAL A 282 -8.67 23.75 15.33
C VAL A 282 -8.96 25.07 14.61
N VAL A 283 -8.01 25.50 13.79
CA VAL A 283 -8.12 26.72 12.98
C VAL A 283 -8.24 26.34 11.52
N ILE A 284 -9.31 26.79 10.86
CA ILE A 284 -9.47 26.63 9.41
C ILE A 284 -9.20 27.98 8.76
N PHE A 285 -8.23 28.01 7.84
CA PHE A 285 -7.86 29.22 7.13
C PHE A 285 -7.57 28.96 5.65
N HIS A 286 -7.65 30.00 4.84
CA HIS A 286 -7.34 29.93 3.42
C HIS A 286 -5.83 29.94 3.18
N LYS A 287 -5.31 28.90 2.50
CA LYS A 287 -3.86 28.70 2.29
C LYS A 287 -3.15 29.91 1.72
N THR A 288 -3.72 30.54 0.69
CA THR A 288 -3.05 31.63 -0.03
C THR A 288 -3.07 32.94 0.75
N THR A 289 -4.22 33.32 1.29
CA THR A 289 -4.41 34.62 1.95
C THR A 289 -4.16 34.61 3.46
N GLY A 290 -4.17 33.44 4.09
CA GLY A 290 -4.11 33.32 5.56
C GLY A 290 -5.39 33.74 6.28
N LYS A 291 -6.47 34.08 5.57
CA LYS A 291 -7.73 34.51 6.20
C LYS A 291 -8.36 33.36 6.99
N VAL A 292 -8.61 33.57 8.25
CA VAL A 292 -9.26 32.61 9.14
C VAL A 292 -10.75 32.53 8.82
N LEU A 293 -11.25 31.30 8.74
CA LEU A 293 -12.65 30.99 8.45
C LEU A 293 -13.39 30.48 9.68
N ARG A 294 -12.70 29.66 10.48
CA ARG A 294 -13.27 29.02 11.66
C ARG A 294 -12.20 28.76 12.70
N ILE A 295 -12.57 28.97 13.96
CA ILE A 295 -11.83 28.50 15.13
C ILE A 295 -12.79 27.68 15.97
N SER A 296 -12.42 26.46 16.31
CA SER A 296 -13.21 25.58 17.16
C SER A 296 -12.31 24.91 18.21
N PRO A 297 -12.82 24.69 19.43
CA PRO A 297 -12.06 24.06 20.50
C PRO A 297 -11.78 22.58 20.17
N ARG A 298 -10.65 22.07 20.67
CA ARG A 298 -10.20 20.70 20.47
C ARG A 298 -9.97 20.01 21.83
N TYR A 299 -10.92 20.18 22.74
CA TYR A 299 -10.89 19.59 24.08
C TYR A 299 -12.30 19.24 24.53
N GLU A 300 -12.43 18.43 25.57
CA GLU A 300 -13.65 18.07 26.25
C GLU A 300 -13.67 18.66 27.66
N VAL A 301 -14.83 18.87 28.24
CA VAL A 301 -14.99 19.45 29.61
C VAL A 301 -14.26 18.57 30.64
N ASP A 302 -14.32 17.26 30.47
CA ASP A 302 -13.71 16.30 31.39
C ASP A 302 -12.17 16.26 31.29
N GLY A 303 -11.61 16.76 30.17
CA GLY A 303 -10.18 16.87 29.94
C GLY A 303 -9.53 18.11 30.58
N ILE A 304 -10.33 19.04 31.14
CA ILE A 304 -9.84 20.27 31.74
C ILE A 304 -9.48 20.01 33.21
N GLN A 305 -8.21 20.17 33.55
CA GLN A 305 -7.71 20.07 34.93
C GLN A 305 -7.40 21.47 35.45
N LEU A 306 -7.97 21.82 36.60
CA LEU A 306 -7.77 23.06 37.28
C LEU A 306 -7.02 22.81 38.60
N ASP A 307 -6.24 23.79 39.05
CA ASP A 307 -5.63 23.81 40.38
C ASP A 307 -6.65 24.22 41.46
N GLU A 308 -6.24 24.24 42.74
CA GLU A 308 -7.08 24.65 43.86
C GLU A 308 -7.52 26.13 43.79
N LYS A 309 -6.91 26.93 42.92
CA LYS A 309 -7.22 28.35 42.71
C LYS A 309 -8.13 28.57 41.49
N GLY A 310 -8.47 27.50 40.76
CA GLY A 310 -9.28 27.59 39.53
C GLY A 310 -8.48 28.00 38.30
N GLU A 311 -7.13 27.93 38.35
CA GLU A 311 -6.28 28.16 37.19
C GLU A 311 -6.08 26.88 36.40
N ILE A 312 -5.87 26.98 35.07
CA ILE A 312 -5.69 25.83 34.20
C ILE A 312 -4.31 25.20 34.47
N THR A 313 -4.31 23.93 34.88
CA THR A 313 -3.10 23.13 35.02
C THR A 313 -2.78 22.38 33.73
N SER A 314 -3.77 21.76 33.15
CA SER A 314 -3.62 21.08 31.85
C SER A 314 -4.96 20.89 31.17
N ILE A 315 -4.95 20.89 29.84
CA ILE A 315 -6.11 20.51 29.01
C ILE A 315 -5.66 19.37 28.10
N GLU A 316 -6.38 18.24 28.17
CA GLU A 316 -6.14 17.10 27.28
C GLU A 316 -6.74 17.39 25.89
N PRO A 317 -5.90 17.46 24.82
CA PRO A 317 -6.41 17.74 23.48
C PRO A 317 -7.05 16.47 22.86
N VAL A 318 -8.21 16.63 22.24
CA VAL A 318 -8.83 15.57 21.45
C VAL A 318 -7.99 15.32 20.18
N GLN A 319 -7.64 14.06 19.93
CA GLN A 319 -6.86 13.68 18.76
C GLN A 319 -7.74 13.00 17.71
N PHE A 320 -7.95 13.68 16.58
CA PHE A 320 -8.77 13.17 15.47
C PHE A 320 -8.01 12.21 14.56
N TYR A 321 -6.70 12.41 14.38
CA TYR A 321 -5.90 11.64 13.44
C TYR A 321 -5.33 10.37 14.08
N THR A 322 -5.25 9.30 13.29
CA THR A 322 -4.59 8.05 13.65
C THR A 322 -3.48 7.79 12.64
N LYS A 323 -2.24 7.65 13.12
CA LYS A 323 -1.07 7.32 12.29
C LYS A 323 -0.93 5.81 12.16
N TYR A 324 -0.90 5.33 10.93
CA TYR A 324 -0.53 3.96 10.56
C TYR A 324 0.93 3.93 10.13
N SER A 325 1.70 3.01 10.72
CA SER A 325 3.14 2.90 10.56
C SER A 325 3.52 1.55 9.97
N PHE A 326 4.39 1.57 8.94
CA PHE A 326 4.93 0.35 8.35
C PHE A 326 6.21 -0.10 9.08
N VAL A 327 7.30 0.62 8.94
CA VAL A 327 8.56 0.40 9.68
C VAL A 327 8.99 1.73 10.29
N PRO A 328 9.15 1.81 11.63
CA PRO A 328 9.59 3.03 12.29
C PRO A 328 10.93 3.49 11.76
N ASN A 329 11.06 4.80 11.56
CA ASN A 329 12.31 5.39 11.11
C ASN A 329 13.35 5.36 12.25
N PRO A 330 14.53 4.76 12.04
CA PRO A 330 15.55 4.64 13.09
C PRO A 330 16.20 5.98 13.47
N ASP A 331 16.07 7.02 12.66
CA ASP A 331 16.57 8.37 12.96
C ASP A 331 15.63 9.16 13.89
N GLY A 332 14.45 8.62 14.18
CA GLY A 332 13.45 9.26 15.04
C GLY A 332 12.60 10.32 14.34
N SER A 333 12.71 10.49 13.02
CA SER A 333 11.84 11.38 12.26
C SER A 333 10.38 10.90 12.27
N PHE A 334 9.47 11.84 12.06
CA PHE A 334 8.03 11.56 12.15
C PHE A 334 7.54 10.56 11.10
N TYR A 335 8.06 10.66 9.87
CA TYR A 335 7.62 9.81 8.77
C TYR A 335 8.39 8.50 8.74
N ASP A 336 7.65 7.40 8.74
CA ASP A 336 8.20 6.04 8.82
C ASP A 336 8.64 5.52 7.44
N ILE A 337 9.43 4.45 7.45
CA ILE A 337 10.01 3.85 6.26
C ILE A 337 9.03 2.87 5.61
N GLY A 338 8.84 3.03 4.28
CA GLY A 338 8.13 2.09 3.42
C GLY A 338 9.05 1.35 2.45
N PHE A 339 8.47 0.52 1.60
CA PHE A 339 9.19 -0.10 0.48
C PHE A 339 9.70 0.92 -0.53
N GLY A 340 9.13 2.14 -0.57
CA GLY A 340 9.66 3.23 -1.36
C GLY A 340 11.14 3.48 -1.07
N VAL A 341 11.49 3.61 0.20
CA VAL A 341 12.89 3.77 0.66
C VAL A 341 13.71 2.50 0.41
N LEU A 342 13.15 1.33 0.75
CA LEU A 342 13.90 0.07 0.76
C LEU A 342 14.10 -0.51 -0.64
N LEU A 343 13.10 -0.45 -1.50
CA LEU A 343 13.08 -1.05 -2.84
C LEU A 343 13.24 -0.02 -3.97
N GLY A 344 12.95 1.25 -3.71
CA GLY A 344 13.02 2.32 -4.70
C GLY A 344 14.33 2.32 -5.47
N PRO A 345 15.49 2.42 -4.79
CA PRO A 345 16.80 2.44 -5.45
C PRO A 345 17.08 1.17 -6.28
N ILE A 346 16.67 0.00 -5.78
CA ILE A 346 16.82 -1.28 -6.50
C ILE A 346 15.93 -1.28 -7.75
N ASN A 347 14.68 -0.83 -7.62
CA ASN A 347 13.75 -0.78 -8.74
C ASN A 347 14.21 0.20 -9.83
N GLU A 348 14.76 1.34 -9.45
CA GLU A 348 15.33 2.32 -10.38
C GLU A 348 16.57 1.79 -11.09
N ALA A 349 17.46 1.12 -10.36
CA ALA A 349 18.61 0.44 -10.95
C ALA A 349 18.18 -0.61 -11.98
N VAL A 350 17.17 -1.44 -11.64
CA VAL A 350 16.59 -2.42 -12.56
C VAL A 350 15.98 -1.73 -13.79
N ASN A 351 15.21 -0.66 -13.61
CA ASN A 351 14.65 0.14 -14.72
C ASN A 351 15.74 0.67 -15.62
N THR A 352 16.82 1.19 -15.05
CA THR A 352 17.96 1.71 -15.79
C THR A 352 18.64 0.61 -16.61
N LEU A 353 18.92 -0.55 -16.01
CA LEU A 353 19.55 -1.67 -16.67
C LEU A 353 18.68 -2.26 -17.79
N ILE A 354 17.38 -2.42 -17.58
CA ILE A 354 16.44 -2.89 -18.60
C ILE A 354 16.49 -1.92 -19.81
N ASN A 355 16.39 -0.62 -19.55
CA ASN A 355 16.38 0.39 -20.60
C ASN A 355 17.70 0.41 -21.36
N GLN A 356 18.85 0.32 -20.67
CA GLN A 356 20.17 0.21 -21.30
C GLN A 356 20.29 -1.04 -22.19
N LEU A 357 19.79 -2.20 -21.73
CA LEU A 357 19.80 -3.44 -22.50
C LEU A 357 18.92 -3.33 -23.76
N VAL A 358 17.72 -2.76 -23.63
CA VAL A 358 16.79 -2.55 -24.74
C VAL A 358 17.36 -1.55 -25.74
N ASP A 359 17.90 -0.43 -25.25
CA ASP A 359 18.51 0.60 -26.10
C ASP A 359 19.77 0.09 -26.80
N SER A 360 20.63 -0.68 -26.10
CA SER A 360 21.79 -1.34 -26.70
C SER A 360 21.37 -2.33 -27.79
N GLY A 361 20.34 -3.15 -27.53
CA GLY A 361 19.77 -4.04 -28.53
C GLY A 361 19.18 -3.28 -29.73
N THR A 362 18.54 -2.16 -29.49
CA THR A 362 18.00 -1.28 -30.55
C THR A 362 19.12 -0.71 -31.41
N LEU A 363 20.20 -0.20 -30.79
CA LEU A 363 21.38 0.31 -31.52
C LEU A 363 22.09 -0.80 -32.30
N ASN A 364 22.16 -1.99 -31.76
CA ASN A 364 22.78 -3.11 -32.44
C ASN A 364 21.94 -3.59 -33.65
N ASN A 365 20.62 -3.57 -33.54
CA ASN A 365 19.71 -3.94 -34.61
C ASN A 365 19.53 -2.84 -35.68
N LEU A 366 19.59 -1.58 -35.27
CA LEU A 366 19.52 -0.41 -36.14
C LEU A 366 20.94 0.08 -36.38
N GLN A 367 21.62 -0.44 -37.43
CA GLN A 367 22.98 -0.02 -37.79
C GLN A 367 22.99 1.47 -38.08
N SER A 368 23.66 2.22 -37.23
CA SER A 368 23.99 3.65 -37.44
C SER A 368 25.41 3.76 -37.92
N GLY A 369 25.77 4.82 -38.63
CA GLY A 369 27.13 4.97 -39.16
C GLY A 369 27.44 6.41 -39.60
N PHE A 370 28.68 6.62 -39.96
CA PHE A 370 29.14 7.88 -40.57
C PHE A 370 29.06 7.77 -42.06
N ILE A 371 28.51 8.80 -42.69
CA ILE A 371 28.42 8.94 -44.14
C ILE A 371 29.42 10.00 -44.59
N GLY A 372 30.32 9.63 -45.48
CA GLY A 372 31.32 10.57 -46.02
C GLY A 372 30.70 11.71 -46.84
N LYS A 373 31.23 12.91 -46.75
CA LYS A 373 30.72 14.09 -47.46
C LYS A 373 30.68 13.95 -48.99
N GLY A 374 31.35 12.92 -49.56
CA GLY A 374 31.30 12.60 -50.98
C GLY A 374 30.04 11.92 -51.46
N LEU A 375 29.21 11.42 -50.52
CA LEU A 375 27.96 10.77 -50.83
C LEU A 375 26.82 11.79 -50.90
N ARG A 376 26.23 11.98 -52.08
CA ARG A 376 25.09 12.91 -52.26
C ARG A 376 23.78 12.16 -51.97
N LEU A 377 23.30 12.29 -50.74
CA LEU A 377 21.94 11.91 -50.33
C LEU A 377 21.02 13.13 -50.37
N LYS A 378 19.77 12.95 -50.75
CA LYS A 378 18.77 14.02 -50.61
C LYS A 378 18.49 14.22 -49.13
N VAL A 379 18.29 15.47 -48.72
CA VAL A 379 17.89 15.77 -47.32
C VAL A 379 16.61 15.03 -46.95
N GLY A 380 16.64 14.23 -45.92
CA GLY A 380 15.51 13.37 -45.48
C GLY A 380 15.62 11.90 -45.93
N ASP A 381 16.54 11.56 -46.82
CA ASP A 381 16.72 10.21 -47.34
C ASP A 381 17.73 9.37 -46.51
N GLU A 382 18.08 9.87 -45.35
CA GLU A 382 19.07 9.27 -44.44
C GLU A 382 18.50 8.04 -43.68
N LYS A 383 17.17 7.95 -43.60
CA LYS A 383 16.47 6.84 -42.91
C LYS A 383 16.03 5.78 -43.91
N PHE A 384 16.28 4.53 -43.59
CA PHE A 384 15.84 3.38 -44.38
C PHE A 384 14.60 2.72 -43.73
N LYS A 385 13.63 2.33 -44.59
CA LYS A 385 12.58 1.40 -44.21
C LYS A 385 13.04 -0.03 -44.43
N PRO A 386 12.55 -1.00 -43.68
CA PRO A 386 12.89 -2.41 -43.96
C PRO A 386 12.58 -2.81 -45.39
N GLY A 387 13.60 -3.33 -46.09
CA GLY A 387 13.48 -3.76 -47.50
C GLY A 387 13.62 -2.65 -48.55
N GLU A 388 13.95 -1.42 -48.17
CA GLU A 388 14.12 -0.30 -49.11
C GLU A 388 15.52 -0.27 -49.72
N TRP A 389 15.60 -0.15 -51.07
CA TRP A 389 16.81 0.03 -51.81
C TRP A 389 16.88 1.47 -52.32
N LYS A 390 17.89 2.24 -51.88
CA LYS A 390 18.06 3.62 -52.27
C LYS A 390 19.22 3.79 -53.31
N PRO A 391 18.97 4.38 -54.49
CA PRO A 391 20.05 4.70 -55.42
C PRO A 391 20.91 5.84 -54.88
N VAL A 392 22.22 5.64 -54.81
CA VAL A 392 23.17 6.61 -54.28
C VAL A 392 24.19 6.98 -55.36
N ALA A 393 24.37 8.28 -55.59
CA ALA A 393 25.41 8.76 -56.49
C ALA A 393 26.77 8.85 -55.74
N SER A 394 27.72 8.03 -56.11
CA SER A 394 29.09 8.02 -55.54
C SER A 394 30.08 8.63 -56.55
N SER A 395 30.89 9.56 -56.10
CA SER A 395 31.96 10.18 -56.94
C SER A 395 33.23 9.33 -56.90
N GLY A 396 33.21 8.16 -57.53
CA GLY A 396 34.42 7.44 -57.91
C GLY A 396 35.24 6.71 -56.82
N SER A 397 34.90 6.83 -55.55
CA SER A 397 35.51 6.09 -54.47
C SER A 397 34.58 4.96 -53.99
N ASP A 398 35.18 3.88 -53.51
CA ASP A 398 34.45 2.69 -53.08
C ASP A 398 33.37 3.03 -52.04
N LEU A 399 32.15 2.67 -52.29
CA LEU A 399 30.98 2.97 -51.40
C LEU A 399 31.23 2.50 -49.97
N LYS A 400 31.97 1.43 -49.81
CA LYS A 400 32.37 0.88 -48.50
C LYS A 400 33.32 1.79 -47.72
N SER A 401 34.10 2.63 -48.37
CA SER A 401 35.02 3.55 -47.70
C SER A 401 34.32 4.85 -47.24
N GLN A 402 33.14 5.14 -47.80
CA GLN A 402 32.34 6.32 -47.46
C GLN A 402 31.26 6.07 -46.41
N ILE A 403 30.96 4.83 -46.11
CA ILE A 403 29.99 4.43 -45.08
C ILE A 403 30.76 3.61 -44.02
N VAL A 404 30.94 4.21 -42.86
CA VAL A 404 31.58 3.56 -41.71
C VAL A 404 30.49 3.25 -40.67
N PRO A 405 30.08 1.98 -40.51
CA PRO A 405 29.12 1.65 -39.46
C PRO A 405 29.73 1.94 -38.07
N LEU A 406 28.95 2.49 -37.18
CA LEU A 406 29.35 2.63 -35.78
C LEU A 406 29.59 1.22 -35.23
N PRO A 407 30.70 0.98 -34.53
CA PRO A 407 30.92 -0.28 -33.85
C PRO A 407 29.91 -0.39 -32.72
N SER A 408 28.79 -1.07 -32.96
CA SER A 408 27.82 -1.44 -31.91
C SER A 408 28.32 -2.68 -31.18
N LYS A 409 28.28 -2.66 -29.85
CA LYS A 409 28.55 -3.83 -29.03
C LYS A 409 27.23 -4.51 -28.72
N GLU A 410 27.25 -5.81 -28.69
CA GLU A 410 26.10 -6.60 -28.21
C GLU A 410 25.75 -6.22 -26.78
N PRO A 411 24.45 -6.32 -26.37
CA PRO A 411 24.04 -6.13 -24.99
C PRO A 411 24.91 -7.00 -24.05
N SER A 412 25.37 -6.41 -22.97
CA SER A 412 26.30 -7.07 -22.05
C SER A 412 25.59 -8.14 -21.23
N ASP A 413 26.06 -9.39 -21.29
CA ASP A 413 25.59 -10.49 -20.45
C ASP A 413 25.77 -10.21 -18.95
N VAL A 414 26.82 -9.45 -18.60
CA VAL A 414 27.07 -9.06 -17.19
C VAL A 414 25.98 -8.15 -16.67
N LEU A 415 25.49 -7.20 -17.48
CA LEU A 415 24.37 -6.32 -17.10
C LEU A 415 23.08 -7.13 -16.95
N PHE A 416 22.86 -8.13 -17.80
CA PHE A 416 21.70 -9.02 -17.68
C PHE A 416 21.76 -9.85 -16.41
N GLN A 417 22.92 -10.41 -16.05
CA GLN A 417 23.12 -11.15 -14.80
C GLN A 417 22.97 -10.23 -13.57
N LEU A 418 23.54 -9.01 -13.62
CA LEU A 418 23.39 -8.02 -12.56
C LEU A 418 21.92 -7.66 -12.34
N MET A 419 21.17 -7.41 -13.42
CA MET A 419 19.73 -7.14 -13.35
C MET A 419 18.98 -8.32 -12.68
N GLY A 420 19.28 -9.57 -13.06
CA GLY A 420 18.70 -10.75 -12.44
C GLY A 420 19.00 -10.84 -10.94
N SER A 421 20.24 -10.54 -10.55
CA SER A 421 20.65 -10.50 -9.13
C SER A 421 19.92 -9.40 -8.34
N LEU A 422 19.80 -8.20 -8.90
CA LEU A 422 19.07 -7.09 -8.25
C LEU A 422 17.59 -7.41 -8.09
N ILE A 423 16.95 -8.00 -9.10
CA ILE A 423 15.55 -8.44 -9.02
C ILE A 423 15.38 -9.49 -7.91
N SER A 424 16.30 -10.46 -7.85
CA SER A 424 16.27 -11.51 -6.81
C SER A 424 16.43 -10.92 -5.41
N SER A 425 17.42 -10.03 -5.22
CA SER A 425 17.66 -9.35 -3.94
C SER A 425 16.47 -8.45 -3.54
N GLY A 426 15.87 -7.74 -4.51
CA GLY A 426 14.68 -6.93 -4.25
C GLY A 426 13.47 -7.77 -3.82
N LYS A 427 13.25 -8.91 -4.46
CA LYS A 427 12.19 -9.86 -4.07
C LYS A 427 12.43 -10.45 -2.69
N GLU A 428 13.68 -10.78 -2.36
CA GLU A 428 14.04 -11.27 -1.03
C GLU A 428 13.81 -10.23 0.05
N LEU A 429 14.23 -8.98 -0.19
CA LEU A 429 14.01 -7.86 0.73
C LEU A 429 12.52 -7.58 0.95
N ALA A 430 11.70 -7.66 -0.10
CA ALA A 430 10.25 -7.53 0.00
C ALA A 430 9.57 -8.73 0.68
N SER A 431 10.33 -9.77 1.04
CA SER A 431 9.78 -11.05 1.52
C SER A 431 8.76 -11.65 0.55
N VAL A 432 8.90 -11.34 -0.73
CA VAL A 432 8.10 -11.89 -1.83
C VAL A 432 8.70 -13.25 -2.20
N ALA A 433 8.65 -14.19 -1.24
CA ALA A 433 9.13 -15.54 -1.50
C ALA A 433 8.27 -16.20 -2.60
N GLU A 434 8.90 -16.93 -3.48
CA GLU A 434 8.24 -17.64 -4.60
C GLU A 434 7.14 -18.61 -4.13
N ILE A 435 7.25 -19.12 -2.91
CA ILE A 435 6.26 -19.95 -2.23
C ILE A 435 4.91 -19.24 -2.08
N PHE A 436 4.91 -17.91 -1.83
CA PHE A 436 3.69 -17.13 -1.69
C PHE A 436 3.01 -16.82 -3.04
N VAL A 437 3.71 -17.00 -4.15
CA VAL A 437 3.18 -16.85 -5.51
C VAL A 437 2.68 -18.18 -6.07
N GLY A 438 2.67 -19.25 -5.25
CA GLY A 438 2.21 -20.58 -5.68
C GLY A 438 3.26 -21.41 -6.42
N LYS A 439 4.51 -20.96 -6.47
CA LYS A 439 5.61 -21.79 -6.98
C LYS A 439 6.02 -22.79 -5.91
N MET A 440 5.66 -24.05 -6.11
CA MET A 440 6.08 -25.11 -5.22
C MET A 440 7.60 -25.30 -5.24
N PRO A 441 8.28 -25.35 -4.07
CA PRO A 441 9.65 -25.79 -4.00
C PRO A 441 9.67 -27.30 -4.31
N GLY A 442 10.30 -27.69 -5.41
CA GLY A 442 10.66 -29.05 -5.80
C GLY A 442 9.64 -30.18 -5.57
N GLN A 443 9.59 -31.13 -6.45
CA GLN A 443 8.61 -32.23 -6.48
C GLN A 443 8.55 -33.15 -5.23
N ASN A 444 9.44 -32.98 -4.22
CA ASN A 444 9.54 -33.88 -3.06
C ASN A 444 9.62 -33.15 -1.70
N THR A 445 9.11 -31.91 -1.61
CA THR A 445 9.13 -31.21 -0.32
C THR A 445 7.93 -31.63 0.52
N PRO A 446 8.12 -32.15 1.76
CA PRO A 446 7.02 -32.50 2.65
C PRO A 446 6.13 -31.28 2.94
N ALA A 447 4.81 -31.49 3.01
CA ALA A 447 3.84 -30.43 3.28
C ALA A 447 4.16 -29.64 4.57
N THR A 448 4.66 -30.35 5.59
CA THR A 448 5.08 -29.74 6.87
C THR A 448 6.26 -28.78 6.72
N THR A 449 7.23 -29.09 5.84
CA THR A 449 8.36 -28.20 5.57
C THR A 449 7.92 -26.97 4.80
N THR A 450 7.01 -27.12 3.84
CA THR A 450 6.42 -26.01 3.11
C THR A 450 5.64 -25.10 4.04
N MET A 451 4.82 -25.64 4.94
CA MET A 451 4.09 -24.88 5.96
C MET A 451 5.03 -24.14 6.90
N ALA A 452 6.09 -24.78 7.40
CA ALA A 452 7.09 -24.15 8.26
C ALA A 452 7.82 -23.00 7.55
N THR A 453 8.10 -23.15 6.25
CA THR A 453 8.74 -22.08 5.47
C THR A 453 7.79 -20.90 5.23
N ILE A 454 6.52 -21.17 4.97
CA ILE A 454 5.46 -20.15 4.88
C ILE A 454 5.34 -19.40 6.21
N GLU A 455 5.26 -20.13 7.32
CA GLU A 455 5.19 -19.54 8.66
C GLU A 455 6.41 -18.66 8.96
N GLN A 456 7.61 -19.13 8.64
CA GLN A 456 8.83 -18.34 8.84
C GLN A 456 8.83 -17.05 8.00
N GLY A 457 8.39 -17.10 6.74
CA GLY A 457 8.25 -15.94 5.88
C GLY A 457 7.19 -14.94 6.38
N MET A 458 6.12 -15.44 7.01
CA MET A 458 5.06 -14.60 7.59
C MET A 458 5.52 -13.84 8.84
N LYS A 459 6.54 -14.30 9.55
CA LYS A 459 7.03 -13.65 10.80
C LYS A 459 7.48 -12.20 10.59
N VAL A 460 8.06 -11.89 9.44
CA VAL A 460 8.49 -10.52 9.10
C VAL A 460 7.28 -9.58 9.07
N PHE A 461 6.19 -10.01 8.45
CA PHE A 461 4.97 -9.21 8.36
C PHE A 461 4.20 -9.14 9.68
N THR A 462 4.34 -10.12 10.57
CA THR A 462 3.69 -10.10 11.88
C THR A 462 4.03 -8.85 12.69
N ALA A 463 5.27 -8.36 12.60
CA ALA A 463 5.68 -7.14 13.27
C ALA A 463 4.96 -5.90 12.67
N VAL A 464 4.76 -5.86 11.36
CA VAL A 464 4.02 -4.79 10.67
C VAL A 464 2.55 -4.87 11.05
N TYR A 465 1.95 -6.07 11.00
CA TYR A 465 0.54 -6.27 11.39
C TYR A 465 0.27 -5.84 12.83
N LYS A 466 1.18 -6.11 13.77
CA LYS A 466 1.06 -5.62 15.15
C LYS A 466 1.05 -4.10 15.26
N ARG A 467 1.78 -3.39 14.38
CA ARG A 467 1.75 -1.91 14.36
C ARG A 467 0.42 -1.41 13.80
N ILE A 468 -0.06 -1.99 12.69
CA ILE A 468 -1.36 -1.68 12.11
C ILE A 468 -2.48 -1.98 13.12
N TYR A 469 -2.41 -3.12 13.79
CA TYR A 469 -3.35 -3.49 14.85
C TYR A 469 -3.40 -2.46 15.98
N ARG A 470 -2.25 -1.93 16.42
CA ARG A 470 -2.22 -0.85 17.43
C ARG A 470 -2.83 0.45 16.92
N ALA A 471 -2.66 0.75 15.64
CA ALA A 471 -3.29 1.92 15.03
C ALA A 471 -4.81 1.75 14.94
N LEU A 472 -5.28 0.58 14.52
CA LEU A 472 -6.70 0.21 14.55
C LEU A 472 -7.30 0.28 15.96
N ASP A 473 -6.57 -0.19 16.97
CA ASP A 473 -6.99 -0.09 18.37
C ASP A 473 -7.23 1.37 18.79
N LYS A 474 -6.32 2.26 18.39
CA LYS A 474 -6.48 3.71 18.61
C LYS A 474 -7.69 4.30 17.86
N GLU A 475 -7.90 3.88 16.62
CA GLU A 475 -9.05 4.30 15.81
C GLU A 475 -10.36 3.82 16.45
N PHE A 476 -10.45 2.55 16.83
CA PHE A 476 -11.65 1.99 17.44
C PHE A 476 -11.99 2.65 18.78
N LYS A 477 -11.00 2.98 19.59
CA LYS A 477 -11.18 3.73 20.82
C LYS A 477 -11.75 5.15 20.60
N LYS A 478 -11.37 5.78 19.49
CA LYS A 478 -11.98 7.08 19.12
C LYS A 478 -13.45 6.91 18.75
N VAL A 479 -13.77 5.93 17.90
CA VAL A 479 -15.18 5.62 17.55
C VAL A 479 -15.97 5.23 18.78
N TYR A 480 -15.38 4.44 19.69
CA TYR A 480 -15.99 4.06 20.96
C TYR A 480 -16.36 5.29 21.81
N LYS A 481 -15.43 6.23 21.98
CA LYS A 481 -15.70 7.48 22.71
C LYS A 481 -16.78 8.31 22.04
N LEU A 482 -16.74 8.44 20.71
CA LEU A 482 -17.75 9.18 19.95
C LEU A 482 -19.15 8.53 20.08
N ASN A 483 -19.23 7.21 20.09
CA ASN A 483 -20.48 6.49 20.32
C ASN A 483 -21.05 6.78 21.71
N GLY A 484 -20.22 6.89 22.75
CA GLY A 484 -20.66 7.27 24.09
C GLY A 484 -21.36 8.64 24.14
N VAL A 485 -21.04 9.55 23.21
CA VAL A 485 -21.60 10.91 23.17
C VAL A 485 -22.74 11.04 22.15
N TYR A 486 -22.59 10.47 20.95
CA TYR A 486 -23.45 10.76 19.80
C TYR A 486 -24.33 9.60 19.35
N LEU A 487 -24.24 8.43 19.98
CA LEU A 487 -24.99 7.26 19.57
C LEU A 487 -26.50 7.50 19.67
N ASN A 488 -27.23 7.18 18.61
CA ASN A 488 -28.68 7.14 18.63
C ASN A 488 -29.14 5.84 19.31
N PRO A 489 -29.84 5.91 20.47
CA PRO A 489 -30.30 4.73 21.19
C PRO A 489 -31.25 3.82 20.36
N GLU A 490 -32.05 4.43 19.47
CA GLU A 490 -32.97 3.66 18.62
C GLU A 490 -32.19 2.77 17.62
N THR A 491 -31.14 3.33 16.97
CA THR A 491 -30.30 2.56 16.06
C THR A 491 -29.58 1.42 16.78
N TYR A 492 -29.04 1.70 17.96
CA TYR A 492 -28.34 0.71 18.77
C TYR A 492 -29.29 -0.45 19.19
N THR A 493 -30.51 -0.12 19.64
CA THR A 493 -31.53 -1.10 19.99
C THR A 493 -31.96 -1.95 18.78
N ASN A 494 -32.15 -1.30 17.61
CA ASN A 494 -32.60 -2.00 16.40
C ASN A 494 -31.55 -2.98 15.85
N VAL A 495 -30.25 -2.64 15.97
CA VAL A 495 -29.17 -3.53 15.51
C VAL A 495 -28.99 -4.74 16.41
N LEU A 496 -29.23 -4.57 17.72
CA LEU A 496 -29.01 -5.65 18.70
C LEU A 496 -30.28 -6.42 19.05
N ASP A 497 -31.47 -5.96 18.62
CA ASP A 497 -32.77 -6.49 19.02
C ASP A 497 -33.00 -6.55 20.55
N ILE A 498 -32.29 -5.75 21.32
CA ILE A 498 -32.35 -5.69 22.79
C ILE A 498 -32.49 -4.22 23.22
N PRO A 499 -33.37 -3.89 24.18
CA PRO A 499 -33.51 -2.53 24.69
C PRO A 499 -32.27 -2.16 25.52
N VAL A 500 -31.31 -1.50 24.91
CA VAL A 500 -30.05 -1.06 25.53
C VAL A 500 -29.82 0.42 25.21
N GLY A 501 -29.00 1.08 26.02
CA GLY A 501 -28.70 2.51 25.88
C GLY A 501 -27.21 2.77 25.75
N PRO A 502 -26.83 4.05 25.51
CA PRO A 502 -25.45 4.48 25.39
C PRO A 502 -24.61 4.25 26.66
N GLU A 503 -25.25 3.89 27.77
CA GLU A 503 -24.61 3.50 29.05
C GLU A 503 -23.70 2.26 28.91
N ASP A 504 -23.87 1.49 27.84
CA ASP A 504 -22.97 0.38 27.51
C ASP A 504 -21.57 0.88 27.05
N PHE A 505 -21.40 2.16 26.70
CA PHE A 505 -20.11 2.75 26.30
C PHE A 505 -19.32 3.33 27.49
N ASP A 506 -19.19 2.57 28.57
CA ASP A 506 -18.43 2.95 29.77
C ASP A 506 -16.99 2.42 29.72
N SER A 507 -16.04 3.32 29.46
CA SER A 507 -14.61 3.01 29.35
C SER A 507 -13.95 2.55 30.67
N SER A 508 -14.63 2.68 31.81
CA SER A 508 -14.10 2.25 33.12
C SER A 508 -14.17 0.73 33.32
N ASN A 509 -15.13 0.08 32.69
CA ASN A 509 -15.44 -1.33 32.90
C ASN A 509 -14.96 -2.27 31.78
N TYR A 510 -14.89 -1.77 30.55
CA TYR A 510 -14.45 -2.53 29.38
C TYR A 510 -13.89 -1.62 28.29
N ASP A 511 -13.17 -2.20 27.37
CA ASP A 511 -12.51 -1.55 26.26
C ASP A 511 -12.77 -2.35 24.97
N VAL A 512 -12.50 -1.76 23.85
CA VAL A 512 -12.61 -2.39 22.55
C VAL A 512 -11.22 -2.58 21.94
N CYS A 513 -11.05 -3.65 21.19
CA CYS A 513 -9.83 -3.90 20.46
C CYS A 513 -10.18 -4.53 19.09
N PRO A 514 -9.27 -4.50 18.10
CA PRO A 514 -9.49 -5.20 16.86
C PRO A 514 -9.71 -6.71 17.06
N GLY A 515 -10.69 -7.26 16.34
CA GLY A 515 -11.06 -8.68 16.43
C GLY A 515 -10.04 -9.62 15.81
N ALA A 516 -9.30 -9.13 14.84
CA ALA A 516 -8.20 -9.85 14.19
C ALA A 516 -7.10 -10.20 15.20
N ASP A 517 -6.65 -11.45 15.23
CA ASP A 517 -5.47 -11.84 16.00
C ASP A 517 -4.22 -11.73 15.11
N PRO A 518 -3.33 -10.75 15.36
CA PRO A 518 -2.13 -10.58 14.55
C PRO A 518 -1.13 -11.73 14.68
N THR A 519 -1.37 -12.66 15.60
CA THR A 519 -0.56 -13.87 15.83
C THR A 519 -1.17 -15.11 15.18
N ALA A 520 -2.45 -15.10 14.84
CA ALA A 520 -3.13 -16.20 14.17
C ALA A 520 -2.80 -16.17 12.66
N MET A 521 -1.83 -16.95 12.25
CA MET A 521 -1.21 -16.85 10.92
C MET A 521 -1.96 -17.57 9.81
N SER A 522 -2.78 -18.57 10.10
CA SER A 522 -3.57 -19.28 9.09
C SER A 522 -4.86 -19.87 9.69
N SER A 523 -5.88 -20.01 8.83
CA SER A 523 -7.11 -20.75 9.18
C SER A 523 -6.81 -22.19 9.66
N THR A 524 -5.79 -22.81 9.08
CA THR A 524 -5.31 -24.15 9.47
C THR A 524 -4.75 -24.17 10.90
N GLU A 525 -4.01 -23.16 11.32
CA GLU A 525 -3.48 -23.08 12.69
C GLU A 525 -4.59 -22.82 13.70
N ARG A 526 -5.55 -21.95 13.38
CA ARG A 526 -6.76 -21.73 14.18
C ARG A 526 -7.54 -23.01 14.36
N LEU A 527 -7.72 -23.77 13.28
CA LEU A 527 -8.40 -25.06 13.31
C LEU A 527 -7.66 -26.09 14.17
N MET A 528 -6.33 -26.20 14.04
CA MET A 528 -5.52 -27.11 14.87
C MET A 528 -5.58 -26.74 16.36
N LYS A 529 -5.51 -25.46 16.71
CA LYS A 529 -5.66 -24.98 18.09
C LYS A 529 -7.06 -25.30 18.63
N ALA A 530 -8.09 -25.12 17.82
CA ALA A 530 -9.48 -25.44 18.18
C ALA A 530 -9.69 -26.95 18.33
N GLN A 531 -9.11 -27.78 17.48
CA GLN A 531 -9.11 -29.25 17.62
C GLN A 531 -8.38 -29.68 18.89
N GLY A 532 -7.23 -29.08 19.22
CA GLY A 532 -6.52 -29.32 20.46
C GLY A 532 -7.36 -28.97 21.69
N LEU A 533 -8.19 -27.92 21.65
CA LEU A 533 -9.14 -27.63 22.72
C LEU A 533 -10.23 -28.70 22.85
N MET A 534 -10.74 -29.23 21.73
CA MET A 534 -11.70 -30.35 21.77
C MET A 534 -11.10 -31.62 22.34
N GLU A 535 -9.84 -31.92 22.01
CA GLU A 535 -9.15 -33.08 22.57
C GLU A 535 -8.89 -32.96 24.08
N MET A 536 -8.76 -31.74 24.59
CA MET A 536 -8.62 -31.47 26.03
C MET A 536 -9.96 -31.58 26.81
N LEU A 537 -11.11 -31.41 26.16
CA LEU A 537 -12.42 -31.39 26.78
C LEU A 537 -12.74 -32.67 27.56
N PRO A 538 -12.44 -33.91 27.08
CA PRO A 538 -12.68 -35.15 27.84
C PRO A 538 -11.83 -35.25 29.12
N VAL A 539 -10.64 -34.63 29.12
CA VAL A 539 -9.68 -34.70 30.25
C VAL A 539 -9.98 -33.63 31.30
N PHE A 540 -10.30 -32.42 30.88
CA PHE A 540 -10.48 -31.24 31.73
C PHE A 540 -11.92 -30.73 31.76
N GLY A 541 -12.89 -31.51 31.26
CA GLY A 541 -14.29 -31.12 31.12
C GLY A 541 -14.95 -30.49 32.37
N PRO A 542 -14.70 -30.97 33.60
CA PRO A 542 -15.24 -30.33 34.79
C PRO A 542 -14.69 -28.90 35.05
N MET A 543 -13.55 -28.53 34.45
CA MET A 543 -12.87 -27.25 34.63
C MET A 543 -13.07 -26.29 33.44
N MET A 544 -13.58 -26.79 32.31
CA MET A 544 -13.76 -26.03 31.09
C MET A 544 -15.26 -25.82 30.80
N ASN A 545 -15.59 -24.62 30.29
CA ASN A 545 -16.95 -24.38 29.80
C ASN A 545 -17.11 -25.05 28.41
N PRO A 546 -17.90 -26.10 28.27
CA PRO A 546 -18.01 -26.83 27.00
C PRO A 546 -18.68 -26.00 25.90
N VAL A 547 -19.55 -25.06 26.25
CA VAL A 547 -20.22 -24.16 25.32
C VAL A 547 -19.20 -23.20 24.71
N GLU A 548 -18.33 -22.60 25.51
CA GLU A 548 -17.29 -21.72 25.08
C GLU A 548 -16.25 -22.42 24.16
N VAL A 549 -15.90 -23.67 24.50
CA VAL A 549 -15.00 -24.47 23.64
C VAL A 549 -15.65 -24.74 22.29
N MET A 550 -16.94 -25.11 22.28
CA MET A 550 -17.70 -25.36 21.06
C MET A 550 -17.82 -24.11 20.21
N GLN A 551 -18.07 -22.94 20.79
CA GLN A 551 -18.10 -21.66 20.12
C GLN A 551 -16.76 -21.37 19.42
N ARG A 552 -15.64 -21.52 20.12
CA ARG A 552 -14.31 -21.32 19.58
C ARG A 552 -13.97 -22.27 18.44
N VAL A 553 -14.45 -23.50 18.49
CA VAL A 553 -14.27 -24.50 17.44
C VAL A 553 -15.08 -24.13 16.21
N LEU A 554 -16.33 -23.72 16.36
CA LEU A 554 -17.19 -23.29 15.26
C LEU A 554 -16.70 -22.01 14.62
N GLN A 555 -16.21 -21.04 15.41
CA GLN A 555 -15.55 -19.83 14.91
C GLN A 555 -14.28 -20.17 14.14
N ALA A 556 -13.46 -21.10 14.63
CA ALA A 556 -12.24 -21.50 13.93
C ALA A 556 -12.52 -22.24 12.61
N GLN A 557 -13.68 -22.85 12.48
CA GLN A 557 -14.16 -23.48 11.24
C GLN A 557 -14.79 -22.51 10.27
N GLU A 558 -14.91 -21.22 10.63
CA GLU A 558 -15.52 -20.16 9.80
C GLU A 558 -16.93 -20.53 9.30
N GLN A 559 -17.72 -21.25 10.15
CA GLN A 559 -19.09 -21.62 9.82
C GLN A 559 -19.98 -20.39 9.84
N PRO A 560 -20.72 -20.10 8.76
CA PRO A 560 -21.68 -19.00 8.75
C PRO A 560 -22.80 -19.27 9.75
N ASN A 561 -23.24 -18.24 10.48
CA ASN A 561 -24.33 -18.31 11.46
C ASN A 561 -24.10 -19.38 12.57
N TRP A 562 -22.84 -19.60 12.98
CA TRP A 562 -22.52 -20.58 14.02
C TRP A 562 -23.28 -20.36 15.32
N GLU A 563 -23.75 -19.14 15.59
CA GLU A 563 -24.58 -18.77 16.76
C GLU A 563 -25.92 -19.55 16.82
N VAL A 564 -26.47 -19.85 15.65
CA VAL A 564 -27.69 -20.64 15.51
C VAL A 564 -27.44 -22.13 15.86
N LEU A 565 -26.21 -22.62 15.65
CA LEU A 565 -25.83 -24.00 15.99
C LEU A 565 -25.66 -24.21 17.48
N VAL A 566 -25.36 -23.15 18.23
CA VAL A 566 -25.24 -23.15 19.69
C VAL A 566 -26.50 -22.55 20.27
N ASN A 567 -27.61 -23.31 20.20
CA ASN A 567 -28.90 -22.84 20.68
C ASN A 567 -28.93 -22.77 22.21
N PRO A 568 -28.99 -21.59 22.85
CA PRO A 568 -29.03 -21.44 24.30
C PRO A 568 -30.37 -21.82 24.91
N GLN A 569 -31.41 -22.12 24.12
CA GLN A 569 -32.74 -22.43 24.61
C GLN A 569 -32.81 -23.78 25.40
N VAL A 570 -31.83 -24.65 25.19
CA VAL A 570 -31.73 -25.90 25.99
C VAL A 570 -31.25 -25.65 27.44
N ALA A 571 -30.58 -24.53 27.66
CA ALA A 571 -30.10 -24.11 28.98
C ALA A 571 -31.12 -23.28 29.78
N GLN A 572 -32.22 -22.80 29.17
CA GLN A 572 -33.23 -21.95 29.82
C GLN A 572 -34.54 -22.68 30.18
N THR A 573 -34.78 -23.85 29.64
CA THR A 573 -35.91 -24.67 30.12
C THR A 573 -35.50 -25.37 31.39
N GLY A 574 -35.69 -24.71 32.55
CA GLY A 574 -35.53 -25.28 33.89
C GLY A 574 -36.52 -26.40 34.18
N GLN A 575 -36.51 -27.46 33.38
CA GLN A 575 -37.12 -28.73 33.79
C GLN A 575 -36.10 -29.51 34.60
N PRO A 576 -36.48 -30.01 35.78
CA PRO A 576 -35.57 -30.83 36.56
C PRO A 576 -35.17 -32.06 35.73
N PRO A 577 -33.89 -32.48 35.79
CA PRO A 577 -33.48 -33.69 35.09
C PRO A 577 -34.34 -34.87 35.54
N GLU A 578 -34.95 -35.57 34.58
CA GLU A 578 -35.51 -36.88 34.84
C GLU A 578 -34.47 -37.76 35.57
N PRO A 579 -34.89 -38.59 36.55
CA PRO A 579 -33.92 -39.38 37.27
C PRO A 579 -33.12 -40.25 36.33
N PRO A 580 -31.80 -40.38 36.55
CA PRO A 580 -30.90 -40.99 35.59
C PRO A 580 -31.35 -42.42 35.27
N PRO A 581 -31.57 -42.76 34.00
CA PRO A 581 -31.88 -44.12 33.62
C PRO A 581 -30.72 -45.05 34.00
N ASP A 582 -31.07 -46.29 34.37
CA ASP A 582 -30.16 -47.33 34.86
C ASP A 582 -28.83 -47.34 34.11
N PRO A 583 -27.64 -47.19 34.76
CA PRO A 583 -26.35 -47.06 34.12
C PRO A 583 -26.01 -48.17 33.11
N LYS A 584 -26.65 -49.37 33.28
CA LYS A 584 -26.49 -50.49 32.35
C LYS A 584 -27.24 -50.27 31.00
N LEU A 585 -28.42 -49.64 31.05
CA LEU A 585 -29.19 -49.31 29.84
C LEU A 585 -28.55 -48.16 29.07
N MET A 586 -28.02 -47.15 29.78
CA MET A 586 -27.24 -46.08 29.17
C MET A 586 -25.94 -46.57 28.52
N ALA A 587 -25.23 -47.50 29.17
CA ALA A 587 -24.02 -48.09 28.62
C ALA A 587 -24.29 -48.91 27.34
N ILE A 588 -25.43 -49.59 27.27
CA ILE A 588 -25.84 -50.35 26.06
C ILE A 588 -26.33 -49.40 24.95
N GLN A 589 -27.10 -48.36 25.27
CA GLN A 589 -27.54 -47.36 24.31
C GLN A 589 -26.39 -46.49 23.82
N ALA A 590 -25.51 -46.06 24.72
CA ALA A 590 -24.30 -45.30 24.33
C ALA A 590 -23.36 -46.14 23.46
N LYS A 591 -23.22 -47.45 23.76
CA LYS A 591 -22.44 -48.34 22.92
C LYS A 591 -23.08 -48.58 21.56
N ALA A 592 -24.40 -48.74 21.48
CA ALA A 592 -25.13 -48.88 20.25
C ALA A 592 -25.10 -47.57 19.40
N GLN A 593 -25.21 -46.39 20.04
CA GLN A 593 -25.08 -45.10 19.39
C GLN A 593 -23.64 -44.82 18.95
N THR A 594 -22.65 -45.20 19.78
CA THR A 594 -21.23 -45.06 19.41
C THR A 594 -20.85 -46.01 18.27
N ASP A 595 -21.39 -47.21 18.25
CA ASP A 595 -21.18 -48.17 17.16
C ASP A 595 -21.91 -47.71 15.87
N GLN A 596 -23.14 -47.16 16.00
CA GLN A 596 -23.82 -46.54 14.84
C GLN A 596 -23.13 -45.28 14.35
N ALA A 597 -22.68 -44.39 15.23
CA ALA A 597 -21.93 -43.21 14.89
C ALA A 597 -20.56 -43.57 14.27
N LYS A 598 -19.93 -44.64 14.78
CA LYS A 598 -18.66 -45.12 14.21
C LYS A 598 -18.88 -45.73 12.83
N ILE A 599 -19.97 -46.51 12.62
CA ILE A 599 -20.32 -47.02 11.30
C ILE A 599 -20.66 -45.89 10.32
N GLN A 600 -21.41 -44.87 10.77
CA GLN A 600 -21.69 -43.70 9.93
C GLN A 600 -20.45 -42.89 9.65
N MET A 601 -19.57 -42.69 10.65
CA MET A 601 -18.30 -41.96 10.48
C MET A 601 -17.33 -42.73 9.59
N ASP A 602 -17.27 -44.07 9.71
CA ASP A 602 -16.47 -44.93 8.83
C ASP A 602 -17.04 -44.93 7.39
N GLN A 603 -18.37 -44.92 7.24
CA GLN A 603 -19.00 -44.76 5.91
C GLN A 603 -18.77 -43.37 5.33
N GLN A 604 -18.85 -42.32 6.15
CA GLN A 604 -18.57 -40.96 5.72
C GLN A 604 -17.09 -40.77 5.41
N ASN A 605 -16.20 -41.33 6.23
CA ASN A 605 -14.74 -41.32 5.96
C ASN A 605 -14.38 -42.12 4.70
N GLN A 606 -15.04 -43.30 4.49
CA GLN A 606 -14.85 -44.02 3.22
C GLN A 606 -15.37 -43.27 2.02
N GLN A 607 -16.54 -42.63 2.13
CA GLN A 607 -17.04 -41.76 1.04
C GLN A 607 -16.15 -40.53 0.83
N PHE A 608 -15.67 -39.96 1.92
CA PHE A 608 -14.72 -38.83 1.84
C PHE A 608 -13.37 -39.25 1.28
N GLU A 609 -12.83 -40.43 1.71
CA GLU A 609 -11.61 -40.98 1.11
C GLU A 609 -11.80 -41.35 -0.36
N GLN A 610 -12.98 -41.89 -0.73
CA GLN A 610 -13.29 -42.19 -2.14
C GLN A 610 -13.40 -40.89 -2.95
N ALA A 611 -14.10 -39.88 -2.45
CA ALA A 611 -14.19 -38.56 -3.09
C ALA A 611 -12.82 -37.84 -3.17
N LEU A 612 -11.98 -38.02 -2.14
CA LEU A 612 -10.60 -37.49 -2.16
C LEU A 612 -9.75 -38.24 -3.19
N LYS A 613 -9.86 -39.56 -3.24
CA LYS A 613 -9.15 -40.38 -4.25
C LYS A 613 -9.63 -40.07 -5.68
N GLU A 614 -10.92 -39.90 -5.87
CA GLU A 614 -11.47 -39.50 -7.17
C GLU A 614 -11.01 -38.09 -7.57
N ARG A 615 -10.97 -37.15 -6.61
CA ARG A 615 -10.47 -35.80 -6.85
C ARG A 615 -8.98 -35.76 -7.09
N ASP A 616 -8.21 -36.56 -6.34
CA ASP A 616 -6.77 -36.71 -6.56
C ASP A 616 -6.49 -37.39 -7.91
N GLN A 617 -7.29 -38.40 -8.31
CA GLN A 617 -7.18 -38.98 -9.64
C GLN A 617 -7.53 -37.98 -10.74
N GLN A 618 -8.62 -37.20 -10.57
CA GLN A 618 -8.98 -36.13 -11.53
C GLN A 618 -7.90 -35.04 -11.55
N PHE A 619 -7.37 -34.67 -10.40
CA PHE A 619 -6.29 -33.69 -10.30
C PHE A 619 -4.99 -34.24 -10.91
N THR A 620 -4.68 -35.50 -10.66
CA THR A 620 -3.49 -36.15 -11.23
C THR A 620 -3.63 -36.27 -12.74
N MET A 621 -4.80 -36.68 -13.25
CA MET A 621 -5.08 -36.72 -14.69
C MET A 621 -5.06 -35.34 -15.35
N ALA A 622 -5.59 -34.31 -14.66
CA ALA A 622 -5.52 -32.94 -15.15
C ALA A 622 -4.09 -32.40 -15.15
N MET A 623 -3.31 -32.74 -14.13
CA MET A 623 -1.89 -32.39 -14.05
C MET A 623 -1.06 -33.14 -15.10
N GLU A 624 -1.33 -34.44 -15.31
CA GLU A 624 -0.66 -35.20 -16.38
C GLU A 624 -1.04 -34.67 -17.78
N ALA A 625 -2.31 -34.33 -18.00
CA ALA A 625 -2.74 -33.70 -19.25
C ALA A 625 -2.10 -32.33 -19.46
N ALA A 626 -2.02 -31.50 -18.40
CA ALA A 626 -1.34 -30.22 -18.44
C ALA A 626 0.18 -30.39 -18.69
N LYS A 627 0.78 -31.40 -18.06
CA LYS A 627 2.20 -31.74 -18.26
C LYS A 627 2.47 -32.23 -19.66
N GLN A 628 1.61 -33.11 -20.19
CA GLN A 628 1.71 -33.57 -21.57
C GLN A 628 1.55 -32.42 -22.57
N HIS A 629 0.62 -31.50 -22.29
CA HIS A 629 0.43 -30.30 -23.11
C HIS A 629 1.64 -29.37 -23.05
N GLN A 630 2.23 -29.22 -21.87
CA GLN A 630 3.46 -28.43 -21.69
C GLN A 630 4.69 -29.10 -22.32
N GLU A 631 4.82 -30.43 -22.19
CA GLU A 631 5.87 -31.19 -22.83
C GLU A 631 5.73 -31.18 -24.37
N ALA A 632 4.50 -31.27 -24.88
CA ALA A 632 4.23 -31.11 -26.30
C ALA A 632 4.58 -29.71 -26.83
N GLN A 633 4.25 -28.66 -26.08
CA GLN A 633 4.67 -27.28 -26.40
C GLN A 633 6.21 -27.15 -26.32
N HIS A 634 6.82 -27.71 -25.28
CA HIS A 634 8.26 -27.67 -25.14
C HIS A 634 8.98 -28.46 -26.26
N ALA A 635 8.40 -29.61 -26.65
CA ALA A 635 8.90 -30.38 -27.76
C ALA A 635 8.74 -29.62 -29.11
N GLN A 636 7.63 -28.93 -29.32
CA GLN A 636 7.45 -28.06 -30.50
C GLN A 636 8.45 -26.89 -30.51
N VAL A 637 8.69 -26.24 -29.35
CA VAL A 637 9.67 -25.17 -29.23
C VAL A 637 11.10 -25.73 -29.46
N MET A 638 11.43 -26.89 -28.89
CA MET A 638 12.71 -27.53 -29.10
C MET A 638 12.92 -27.95 -30.54
N LEU A 639 11.90 -28.52 -31.20
CA LEU A 639 11.93 -28.83 -32.64
C LEU A 639 12.10 -27.55 -33.50
N ALA A 640 11.46 -26.46 -33.11
CA ALA A 640 11.64 -25.19 -33.81
C ALA A 640 13.05 -24.61 -33.62
N ILE A 641 13.61 -24.70 -32.40
CA ILE A 641 14.98 -24.30 -32.10
C ILE A 641 15.99 -25.18 -32.82
N GLU A 642 15.73 -26.51 -32.86
CA GLU A 642 16.60 -27.46 -33.57
C GLU A 642 16.53 -27.26 -35.09
N ALA A 643 15.34 -26.95 -35.62
CA ALA A 643 15.21 -26.58 -37.02
C ALA A 643 15.93 -25.27 -37.34
N GLN A 644 15.84 -24.27 -36.45
CA GLN A 644 16.59 -23.04 -36.62
C GLN A 644 18.11 -23.24 -36.48
N SER A 645 18.55 -24.06 -35.52
CA SER A 645 19.98 -24.37 -35.36
C SER A 645 20.55 -25.13 -36.55
N LYS A 646 19.78 -26.10 -37.08
CA LYS A 646 20.16 -26.82 -38.32
C LYS A 646 20.15 -25.88 -39.53
N ALA A 647 19.20 -24.94 -39.62
CA ALA A 647 19.20 -23.96 -40.69
C ALA A 647 20.37 -22.95 -40.55
N LEU A 648 20.75 -22.62 -39.33
CA LEU A 648 21.90 -21.77 -39.05
C LEU A 648 23.22 -22.51 -39.37
N GLN A 649 23.32 -23.79 -38.98
CA GLN A 649 24.46 -24.65 -39.32
C GLN A 649 24.57 -24.83 -40.83
N ALA A 650 23.49 -25.10 -41.52
CA ALA A 650 23.49 -25.21 -42.99
C ALA A 650 23.90 -23.87 -43.66
N ARG A 651 23.55 -22.73 -43.08
CA ARG A 651 24.03 -21.42 -43.54
C ARG A 651 25.52 -21.20 -43.25
N LEU A 652 26.01 -21.64 -42.11
CA LEU A 652 27.42 -21.61 -41.75
C LEU A 652 28.26 -22.54 -42.64
N ASP A 653 27.75 -23.75 -42.93
CA ASP A 653 28.40 -24.69 -43.84
C ASP A 653 28.43 -24.17 -45.29
N LEU A 654 27.34 -23.52 -45.74
CA LEU A 654 27.31 -22.82 -47.02
C LEU A 654 28.27 -21.66 -47.07
N ALA A 655 28.38 -20.87 -45.98
CA ALA A 655 29.37 -19.79 -45.89
C ALA A 655 30.80 -20.31 -45.82
N GLY A 656 31.03 -21.44 -45.10
CA GLY A 656 32.33 -22.11 -45.02
C GLY A 656 32.75 -22.74 -46.37
N THR A 657 31.80 -23.32 -47.10
CA THR A 657 32.08 -23.80 -48.47
C THR A 657 32.29 -22.68 -49.45
N ALA A 658 31.56 -21.58 -49.33
CA ALA A 658 31.82 -20.38 -50.14
C ALA A 658 33.21 -19.76 -49.87
N GLN A 659 33.68 -19.73 -48.63
CA GLN A 659 35.03 -19.33 -48.26
C GLN A 659 36.08 -20.30 -48.76
N LYS A 660 35.86 -21.61 -48.70
CA LYS A 660 36.76 -22.59 -49.26
C LYS A 660 36.90 -22.47 -50.76
N VAL A 661 35.79 -22.30 -51.49
CA VAL A 661 35.78 -22.10 -52.92
C VAL A 661 36.49 -20.78 -53.30
N GLN A 662 36.32 -19.73 -52.49
CA GLN A 662 37.05 -18.47 -52.67
C GLN A 662 38.56 -18.63 -52.40
N ALA A 663 38.92 -19.39 -51.35
CA ALA A 663 40.32 -19.68 -51.02
C ALA A 663 41.01 -20.55 -52.09
N GLU A 664 40.31 -21.58 -52.57
CA GLU A 664 40.78 -22.42 -53.66
C GLU A 664 40.88 -21.64 -55.00
N GLY A 665 39.92 -20.72 -55.26
CA GLY A 665 39.98 -19.81 -56.41
C GLY A 665 41.16 -18.86 -56.35
N ILE A 666 41.51 -18.37 -55.14
CA ILE A 666 42.69 -17.52 -54.94
C ILE A 666 43.98 -18.34 -55.08
N GLN A 667 44.05 -19.56 -54.52
CA GLN A 667 45.20 -20.45 -54.68
C GLN A 667 45.38 -20.88 -56.15
N HIS A 668 44.28 -21.14 -56.84
CA HIS A 668 44.34 -21.48 -58.25
C HIS A 668 44.82 -20.31 -59.12
N LYS A 669 44.37 -19.07 -58.84
CA LYS A 669 44.87 -17.85 -59.46
C LYS A 669 46.37 -17.63 -59.16
N GLN A 670 46.80 -17.83 -57.93
CA GLN A 670 48.21 -17.72 -57.54
C GLN A 670 49.07 -18.80 -58.22
N LYS A 671 48.59 -20.06 -58.35
CA LYS A 671 49.30 -21.12 -59.09
C LYS A 671 49.41 -20.79 -60.62
N ILE A 672 48.33 -20.24 -61.20
CA ILE A 672 48.36 -19.82 -62.59
C ILE A 672 49.35 -18.67 -62.77
N GLN A 673 49.36 -17.69 -61.84
CA GLN A 673 50.27 -16.56 -61.89
C GLN A 673 51.73 -17.02 -61.72
N GLN A 674 52.03 -17.92 -60.76
CA GLN A 674 53.34 -18.51 -60.60
C GLN A 674 53.77 -19.36 -61.80
N SER A 675 52.87 -20.12 -62.45
CA SER A 675 53.16 -20.88 -63.62
C SER A 675 53.43 -19.99 -64.85
N ALA A 676 52.69 -18.84 -64.94
CA ALA A 676 52.91 -17.81 -65.97
C ALA A 676 54.26 -17.12 -65.80
N GLU A 677 54.59 -16.75 -64.52
CA GLU A 677 55.89 -16.15 -64.20
C GLU A 677 57.08 -17.12 -64.47
N SER A 678 56.91 -18.41 -64.11
CA SER A 678 57.93 -19.43 -64.38
C SER A 678 58.04 -19.68 -65.88
N HIS A 679 56.95 -19.61 -66.63
CA HIS A 679 56.97 -19.71 -68.09
C HIS A 679 57.64 -18.51 -68.75
N GLN A 680 57.37 -17.28 -68.22
CA GLN A 680 58.04 -16.08 -68.65
C GLN A 680 59.53 -16.08 -68.33
N GLN A 681 59.96 -16.58 -67.18
CA GLN A 681 61.34 -16.77 -66.81
C GLN A 681 62.04 -17.76 -67.71
N LYS A 682 61.41 -18.92 -68.07
CA LYS A 682 61.91 -19.88 -69.00
C LYS A 682 62.07 -19.31 -70.43
N LEU A 683 61.11 -18.51 -70.88
CA LEU A 683 61.14 -17.79 -72.13
C LEU A 683 62.28 -16.75 -72.17
N THR A 684 62.50 -16.06 -71.04
CA THR A 684 63.62 -15.10 -70.92
C THR A 684 64.97 -15.74 -70.91
N GLN A 685 65.08 -16.88 -70.19
CA GLN A 685 66.30 -17.75 -70.23
C GLN A 685 66.54 -18.31 -71.60
N GLN A 686 65.49 -18.81 -72.30
CA GLN A 686 65.70 -19.28 -73.73
C GLN A 686 66.07 -18.19 -74.66
N LYS A 687 65.58 -16.90 -74.44
CA LYS A 687 66.01 -15.76 -75.19
C LYS A 687 67.43 -15.31 -74.87
N GLN A 688 67.87 -15.52 -73.62
CA GLN A 688 69.30 -15.24 -73.27
C GLN A 688 70.20 -16.30 -73.85
N ILE A 689 69.86 -17.60 -73.78
CA ILE A 689 70.64 -18.72 -74.41
C ILE A 689 70.67 -18.54 -75.92
N LYS A 690 69.60 -18.08 -76.58
CA LYS A 690 69.61 -17.78 -78.02
C LYS A 690 70.48 -16.56 -78.38
N ARG A 691 70.64 -15.58 -77.45
CA ARG A 691 71.54 -14.40 -77.65
C ARG A 691 72.99 -14.74 -77.39
N GLU A 692 73.31 -15.68 -76.54
CA GLU A 692 74.72 -16.19 -76.37
C GLU A 692 75.17 -17.10 -77.49
N ASN A 693 74.24 -17.92 -78.01
CA ASN A 693 74.60 -18.80 -79.18
C ASN A 693 74.71 -17.98 -80.50
N THR A 694 74.27 -16.71 -80.57
CA THR A 694 74.39 -15.88 -81.71
C THR A 694 75.64 -14.96 -81.63
N LYS A 695 76.29 -14.89 -80.48
CA LYS A 695 77.60 -14.22 -80.31
C LYS A 695 78.81 -15.04 -80.47
N THR A 696 78.68 -16.41 -80.60
CA THR A 696 79.75 -17.35 -80.77
C THR A 696 79.93 -17.83 -82.23
N SER A 697 79.13 -17.28 -83.20
CA SER A 697 79.25 -17.65 -84.61
C SER A 697 79.74 -16.55 -85.54
N SER A 698 80.34 -15.44 -84.95
CA SER A 698 80.99 -14.43 -85.77
C SER A 698 82.43 -14.12 -85.29
N THR A 699 83.22 -15.16 -85.15
CA THR A 699 84.70 -15.00 -85.18
C THR A 699 85.30 -16.37 -85.57
N LYS A 700 85.18 -16.69 -86.81
CA LYS A 700 86.15 -17.31 -87.70
C LYS A 700 85.67 -17.15 -89.10
#